data_5ce5afe8a6f34f84182c560615dff0eb
#
_entry.id   5ce5afe8a6f34f84182c560615dff0eb
#
_cell.length_a   1.000
_cell.length_b   1.000
_cell.length_c   1.000
_cell.angle_alpha   90.00
_cell.angle_beta   90.00
_cell.angle_gamma   90.00
#
_symmetry.space_group_name_H-M   'P 1'
#
loop_
_entity.id
_entity.type
_entity.pdbx_description
1 polymer ?
#
loop_
_entity_poly.entity_id
_entity_poly.type
_entity_poly.pdbx_seq_one_letter_code
_entity_poly.pdbx_strand_id
1 'polypeptide(L)'
;MGGVVSQSIPNFLNGISQQTPTQRGINQGEEQINLQNNIVDGLSKRPPFDYLATLDNTNVYPNTIKFWSIQRDKDNQYMVAFYNGGVKVWDLNGNQLPVTIASGSSYLTSTNPKSDFKLVNIADYTFIANKSKTVLADTTTSAAKIEEFYINVVTSNYGREYAVTVQHPNMSYAVKSSLQMPSGSNLNHDAVFRDTAHIADILFRGTSSAYFDASSDADFKLTREDTGATLSTTQGLGTSSEVTNYFTMSQYPGVIRGISTNGNSNYTVLTADGSGNTGMYSIRDEISDFTKLPYHASTDSIIKVTGEDGDTLSDYYVKFETDGVWKETIGQSVSLGLNNSTMPHALINNNDGTFTFQEINWTDRTCGDGITNSNPSFVNNKINNLLFYKNRLGILARDNLIFTENAEFFNFFSKTVTQVLDTDPIDIAASGSEVNTLFDSVAFNESLLLFSEKAQYKLGSVGETISPTSAVLNEVSAFEYNNNVKPVSAGKFAYFSQARNNNTAIREYFADDDTLTNDGLDITVSVQDLIPSNTYQLISNTTEDTLIALASDTADTQIAPYTTGTNVTSVNAGTLFIYKYFFDRGEKVQTAWSKWVFNNAKILGGMSFESFIYLMVVEGTNTKLIKIDLRNLKDTTIGFGVYLDLKTNVTGTYNSGTNLTTFTSPYGVKTGLIAIDAVNGNNYAVTNTSGSTYTLEGDHTNLYIGIPYESIYRMSQQYVRERSGRGLVAITSGRYQIRNISFNYETSGYFQIEITPNGRNTSYSFMNGYVIGTATSKVGVPAISSGTIKVPVSCRNTDFTLDIKSSSHLPMYIASAEVEGYYHNRSTRI
;
A
#
# COMPACT_ATOMS: atom_id res chain seq x y z
N MET A 1 -18.60 -13.63 -63.13
CA MET A 1 -17.15 -13.45 -62.92
C MET A 1 -16.99 -12.86 -61.53
N GLY A 2 -16.08 -13.38 -60.74
CA GLY A 2 -15.78 -12.79 -59.44
C GLY A 2 -15.10 -11.45 -59.61
N GLY A 3 -15.56 -10.43 -58.86
CA GLY A 3 -14.89 -9.14 -58.85
C GLY A 3 -13.55 -9.23 -58.11
N VAL A 4 -12.54 -8.49 -58.58
CA VAL A 4 -11.32 -8.25 -57.79
C VAL A 4 -11.67 -7.32 -56.62
N VAL A 5 -11.36 -7.71 -55.41
CA VAL A 5 -11.57 -6.93 -54.19
C VAL A 5 -10.21 -6.68 -53.55
N SER A 6 -9.90 -5.43 -53.33
CA SER A 6 -8.75 -5.04 -52.49
C SER A 6 -9.27 -4.46 -51.17
N GLN A 7 -8.70 -4.89 -50.07
CA GLN A 7 -9.05 -4.48 -48.73
C GLN A 7 -7.81 -4.03 -47.99
N SER A 8 -7.80 -2.77 -47.56
CA SER A 8 -6.69 -2.20 -46.81
C SER A 8 -6.82 -2.51 -45.33
N ILE A 9 -5.73 -2.88 -44.68
CA ILE A 9 -5.53 -2.89 -43.25
C ILE A 9 -4.64 -1.67 -42.92
N PRO A 10 -5.23 -0.55 -42.49
CA PRO A 10 -4.52 0.73 -42.45
C PRO A 10 -3.41 0.78 -41.39
N ASN A 11 -3.53 -0.07 -40.37
CA ASN A 11 -2.56 -0.17 -39.26
C ASN A 11 -2.75 -1.50 -38.51
N PHE A 12 -1.82 -1.76 -37.58
CA PHE A 12 -1.86 -2.91 -36.65
C PHE A 12 -1.89 -2.45 -35.18
N LEU A 13 -2.74 -1.47 -34.84
CA LEU A 13 -2.70 -0.81 -33.54
C LEU A 13 -3.49 -1.51 -32.44
N ASN A 14 -4.42 -2.43 -32.76
CA ASN A 14 -5.39 -2.95 -31.80
C ASN A 14 -5.04 -4.35 -31.25
N GLY A 15 -3.77 -4.80 -31.40
CA GLY A 15 -3.27 -6.01 -30.77
C GLY A 15 -4.02 -7.29 -31.18
N ILE A 16 -4.36 -8.13 -30.20
CA ILE A 16 -5.05 -9.40 -30.42
C ILE A 16 -6.51 -9.38 -29.96
N SER A 17 -7.30 -10.29 -30.52
CA SER A 17 -8.65 -10.59 -30.06
C SER A 17 -8.95 -12.07 -30.20
N GLN A 18 -9.60 -12.67 -29.20
CA GLN A 18 -10.09 -14.04 -29.19
C GLN A 18 -11.54 -14.16 -29.68
N GLN A 19 -12.12 -13.04 -30.13
CA GLN A 19 -13.43 -13.06 -30.79
C GLN A 19 -13.40 -13.93 -32.06
N THR A 20 -14.55 -14.38 -32.52
CA THR A 20 -14.65 -15.09 -33.80
C THR A 20 -14.12 -14.21 -34.93
N PRO A 21 -13.47 -14.79 -35.97
CA PRO A 21 -12.82 -14.01 -37.03
C PRO A 21 -13.77 -13.04 -37.78
N THR A 22 -15.08 -13.34 -37.79
CA THR A 22 -16.10 -12.47 -38.39
C THR A 22 -16.41 -11.21 -37.58
N GLN A 23 -16.23 -11.27 -36.26
CA GLN A 23 -16.48 -10.16 -35.32
C GLN A 23 -15.22 -9.36 -35.00
N ARG A 24 -14.04 -10.00 -35.19
CA ARG A 24 -12.73 -9.40 -34.88
C ARG A 24 -12.48 -8.17 -35.75
N GLY A 25 -11.87 -7.14 -35.20
CA GLY A 25 -11.47 -5.95 -35.95
C GLY A 25 -10.47 -6.28 -37.07
N ILE A 26 -10.51 -5.52 -38.17
CA ILE A 26 -9.63 -5.78 -39.35
C ILE A 26 -8.14 -5.64 -38.98
N ASN A 27 -7.81 -4.81 -38.01
CA ASN A 27 -6.47 -4.51 -37.53
C ASN A 27 -6.09 -5.26 -36.25
N GLN A 28 -6.85 -6.32 -35.90
CA GLN A 28 -6.56 -7.20 -34.78
C GLN A 28 -6.06 -8.56 -35.27
N GLY A 29 -5.02 -9.09 -34.59
CA GLY A 29 -4.48 -10.44 -34.82
C GLY A 29 -5.15 -11.51 -33.97
N GLU A 30 -4.77 -12.76 -34.22
CA GLU A 30 -5.13 -13.92 -33.39
C GLU A 30 -4.13 -14.13 -32.27
N GLU A 31 -2.84 -13.92 -32.57
CA GLU A 31 -1.75 -14.10 -31.62
C GLU A 31 -0.67 -13.04 -31.85
N GLN A 32 -0.12 -12.52 -30.78
CA GLN A 32 0.98 -11.56 -30.81
C GLN A 32 1.94 -11.84 -29.65
N ILE A 33 3.13 -12.33 -29.99
CA ILE A 33 4.18 -12.69 -29.04
C ILE A 33 5.42 -11.85 -29.35
N ASN A 34 6.01 -11.22 -28.32
CA ASN A 34 7.23 -10.42 -28.42
C ASN A 34 7.16 -9.29 -29.45
N LEU A 35 5.98 -8.72 -29.61
CA LEU A 35 5.70 -7.57 -30.45
C LEU A 35 4.93 -6.52 -29.65
N GLN A 36 5.03 -5.28 -30.08
CA GLN A 36 4.27 -4.15 -29.54
C GLN A 36 3.58 -3.37 -30.66
N ASN A 37 2.52 -2.67 -30.28
CA ASN A 37 1.76 -1.80 -31.16
C ASN A 37 2.11 -0.34 -30.83
N ASN A 38 2.65 0.37 -31.79
CA ASN A 38 3.04 1.77 -31.65
C ASN A 38 2.29 2.61 -32.68
N ILE A 39 1.77 3.76 -32.29
CA ILE A 39 1.03 4.66 -33.16
C ILE A 39 1.91 5.19 -34.29
N VAL A 40 3.19 5.43 -33.99
CA VAL A 40 4.15 5.99 -34.96
C VAL A 40 4.68 4.90 -35.92
N ASP A 41 5.08 3.74 -35.36
CA ASP A 41 5.82 2.71 -36.09
C ASP A 41 4.95 1.52 -36.52
N GLY A 42 3.67 1.48 -36.13
CA GLY A 42 2.79 0.33 -36.37
C GLY A 42 3.11 -0.87 -35.49
N LEU A 43 3.15 -2.06 -36.06
CA LEU A 43 3.54 -3.30 -35.39
C LEU A 43 5.06 -3.43 -35.40
N SER A 44 5.67 -3.44 -34.20
CA SER A 44 7.12 -3.53 -34.05
C SER A 44 7.53 -4.64 -33.09
N LYS A 45 8.80 -5.02 -33.12
CA LYS A 45 9.35 -5.90 -32.09
C LYS A 45 9.27 -5.22 -30.72
N ARG A 46 9.07 -6.03 -29.65
CA ARG A 46 9.16 -5.51 -28.29
C ARG A 46 10.55 -4.97 -27.98
N PRO A 47 10.70 -4.07 -27.03
CA PRO A 47 12.00 -3.65 -26.55
C PRO A 47 12.86 -4.83 -26.08
N PRO A 48 14.19 -4.71 -26.16
CA PRO A 48 15.11 -5.69 -25.59
C PRO A 48 14.95 -5.77 -24.06
N PHE A 49 15.28 -6.91 -23.49
CA PHE A 49 15.42 -7.08 -22.06
C PHE A 49 16.90 -6.89 -21.70
N ASP A 50 17.22 -5.68 -21.26
CA ASP A 50 18.60 -5.30 -20.96
C ASP A 50 19.02 -5.88 -19.60
N TYR A 51 20.10 -6.63 -19.58
CA TYR A 51 20.70 -7.13 -18.34
C TYR A 51 21.48 -6.01 -17.67
N LEU A 52 21.14 -5.70 -16.41
CA LEU A 52 21.87 -4.73 -15.60
C LEU A 52 22.84 -5.42 -14.64
N ALA A 53 22.35 -6.34 -13.82
CA ALA A 53 23.15 -6.98 -12.79
C ALA A 53 22.59 -8.35 -12.38
N THR A 54 23.44 -9.19 -11.80
CA THR A 54 23.06 -10.34 -11.01
C THR A 54 22.94 -9.88 -9.55
N LEU A 55 21.71 -9.86 -9.03
CA LEU A 55 21.40 -9.39 -7.68
C LEU A 55 21.83 -10.40 -6.60
N ASP A 56 21.67 -11.68 -6.88
CA ASP A 56 22.07 -12.75 -5.99
C ASP A 56 22.39 -14.02 -6.80
N ASN A 57 23.54 -14.63 -6.52
CA ASN A 57 23.99 -15.88 -7.12
C ASN A 57 24.09 -17.04 -6.11
N THR A 58 23.76 -16.77 -4.82
CA THR A 58 23.88 -17.73 -3.73
C THR A 58 22.54 -18.19 -3.20
N ASN A 59 21.52 -17.35 -3.29
CA ASN A 59 20.17 -17.64 -2.82
C ASN A 59 19.18 -17.65 -3.98
N VAL A 60 18.48 -18.75 -4.14
CA VAL A 60 17.29 -18.80 -5.01
C VAL A 60 16.11 -18.26 -4.21
N TYR A 61 15.63 -17.09 -4.58
CA TYR A 61 14.44 -16.55 -3.95
C TYR A 61 13.21 -17.37 -4.38
N PRO A 62 12.45 -17.88 -3.40
CA PRO A 62 11.20 -18.60 -3.71
C PRO A 62 10.16 -17.62 -4.26
N ASN A 63 9.15 -18.15 -4.92
CA ASN A 63 8.00 -17.38 -5.41
C ASN A 63 7.25 -16.59 -4.33
N THR A 64 7.44 -17.00 -3.09
CA THR A 64 6.77 -16.43 -1.92
C THR A 64 7.41 -15.14 -1.42
N ILE A 65 8.51 -14.65 -2.03
CA ILE A 65 9.07 -13.36 -1.63
C ILE A 65 8.09 -12.22 -1.95
N LYS A 66 8.13 -11.20 -1.10
CA LYS A 66 7.46 -9.94 -1.38
C LYS A 66 8.43 -9.00 -2.06
N PHE A 67 8.20 -8.75 -3.35
CA PHE A 67 8.85 -7.65 -4.07
C PHE A 67 8.18 -6.32 -3.70
N TRP A 68 8.99 -5.28 -3.49
CA TRP A 68 8.53 -3.92 -3.26
C TRP A 68 9.46 -2.91 -3.92
N SER A 69 8.94 -1.75 -4.27
CA SER A 69 9.72 -0.62 -4.78
C SER A 69 9.59 0.58 -3.85
N ILE A 70 10.72 1.21 -3.55
CA ILE A 70 10.76 2.50 -2.87
C ILE A 70 11.01 3.54 -3.95
N GLN A 71 10.06 4.44 -4.13
CA GLN A 71 10.09 5.53 -5.11
C GLN A 71 9.83 6.84 -4.36
N ARG A 72 10.87 7.41 -3.77
CA ARG A 72 10.78 8.64 -3.00
C ARG A 72 10.85 9.87 -3.92
N ASP A 73 11.90 9.92 -4.70
CA ASP A 73 12.21 11.00 -5.64
C ASP A 73 13.06 10.43 -6.80
N LYS A 74 13.54 11.28 -7.69
CA LYS A 74 14.32 10.87 -8.87
C LYS A 74 15.62 10.13 -8.51
N ASP A 75 16.26 10.52 -7.43
CA ASP A 75 17.58 10.00 -7.04
C ASP A 75 17.47 8.83 -6.04
N ASN A 76 16.35 8.73 -5.33
CA ASN A 76 16.09 7.72 -4.32
C ASN A 76 15.08 6.68 -4.80
N GLN A 77 15.57 5.76 -5.64
CA GLN A 77 14.80 4.67 -6.24
C GLN A 77 15.46 3.34 -5.88
N TYR A 78 14.72 2.47 -5.21
CA TYR A 78 15.25 1.20 -4.73
C TYR A 78 14.29 0.05 -4.98
N MET A 79 14.86 -1.14 -5.18
CA MET A 79 14.12 -2.40 -5.19
C MET A 79 14.38 -3.15 -3.91
N VAL A 80 13.32 -3.69 -3.34
CA VAL A 80 13.35 -4.39 -2.06
C VAL A 80 12.74 -5.77 -2.20
N ALA A 81 13.40 -6.77 -1.62
CA ALA A 81 12.87 -8.11 -1.48
C ALA A 81 12.77 -8.50 0.00
N PHE A 82 11.54 -8.74 0.46
CA PHE A 82 11.29 -9.32 1.77
C PHE A 82 11.09 -10.83 1.62
N TYR A 83 11.85 -11.59 2.39
CA TYR A 83 11.79 -13.04 2.45
C TYR A 83 11.59 -13.51 3.90
N ASN A 84 11.41 -14.80 4.10
CA ASN A 84 11.22 -15.33 5.45
C ASN A 84 12.40 -14.99 6.36
N GLY A 85 12.20 -14.12 7.32
CA GLY A 85 13.18 -13.69 8.32
C GLY A 85 14.16 -12.61 7.86
N GLY A 86 13.97 -11.96 6.68
CA GLY A 86 14.92 -10.94 6.25
C GLY A 86 14.42 -10.02 5.13
N VAL A 87 15.26 -9.05 4.82
CA VAL A 87 15.05 -8.05 3.76
C VAL A 87 16.37 -7.72 3.08
N LYS A 88 16.33 -7.49 1.77
CA LYS A 88 17.47 -6.99 0.97
C LYS A 88 17.02 -5.82 0.12
N VAL A 89 17.92 -4.87 -0.08
CA VAL A 89 17.68 -3.65 -0.86
C VAL A 89 18.77 -3.51 -1.92
N TRP A 90 18.37 -3.09 -3.12
CA TRP A 90 19.26 -2.79 -4.24
C TRP A 90 18.88 -1.45 -4.87
N ASP A 91 19.87 -0.74 -5.37
CA ASP A 91 19.65 0.40 -6.25
C ASP A 91 19.22 -0.04 -7.67
N LEU A 92 18.89 0.91 -8.54
CA LEU A 92 18.50 0.61 -9.93
C LEU A 92 19.66 0.16 -10.83
N ASN A 93 20.90 0.20 -10.34
CA ASN A 93 22.07 -0.37 -11.03
C ASN A 93 22.34 -1.82 -10.58
N GLY A 94 21.61 -2.32 -9.59
CA GLY A 94 21.74 -3.67 -9.02
C GLY A 94 22.79 -3.78 -7.92
N ASN A 95 23.31 -2.68 -7.39
CA ASN A 95 24.18 -2.70 -6.22
C ASN A 95 23.35 -2.97 -4.97
N GLN A 96 23.76 -4.00 -4.21
CA GLN A 96 23.13 -4.30 -2.93
C GLN A 96 23.53 -3.29 -1.88
N LEU A 97 22.54 -2.69 -1.20
CA LEU A 97 22.75 -1.74 -0.12
C LEU A 97 22.68 -2.45 1.24
N PRO A 98 23.52 -2.06 2.21
CA PRO A 98 23.52 -2.65 3.54
C PRO A 98 22.18 -2.41 4.27
N VAL A 99 21.65 -3.48 4.89
CA VAL A 99 20.45 -3.41 5.73
C VAL A 99 20.79 -3.89 7.12
N THR A 100 20.60 -3.06 8.14
CA THR A 100 20.75 -3.42 9.55
C THR A 100 19.38 -3.75 10.13
N ILE A 101 19.24 -4.94 10.73
CA ILE A 101 18.04 -5.29 11.51
C ILE A 101 18.33 -4.95 12.96
N ALA A 102 17.86 -3.78 13.41
CA ALA A 102 18.12 -3.26 14.77
C ALA A 102 17.20 -3.92 15.81
N SER A 103 15.94 -4.19 15.44
CA SER A 103 14.96 -4.85 16.30
C SER A 103 13.85 -5.51 15.45
N GLY A 104 12.97 -6.29 16.07
CA GLY A 104 11.77 -6.81 15.42
C GLY A 104 12.01 -7.88 14.34
N SER A 105 13.13 -8.59 14.33
CA SER A 105 13.44 -9.62 13.31
C SER A 105 12.35 -10.71 13.21
N SER A 106 11.70 -11.05 14.32
CA SER A 106 10.61 -12.04 14.38
C SER A 106 9.35 -11.60 13.64
N TYR A 107 9.20 -10.30 13.38
CA TYR A 107 8.09 -9.75 12.61
C TYR A 107 8.21 -10.09 11.12
N LEU A 108 9.44 -10.27 10.62
CA LEU A 108 9.70 -10.69 9.24
C LEU A 108 9.52 -12.20 9.00
N THR A 109 9.16 -12.98 10.02
CA THR A 109 8.92 -14.42 9.85
C THR A 109 7.57 -14.67 9.20
N SER A 110 7.58 -15.28 8.02
CA SER A 110 6.38 -15.68 7.28
C SER A 110 6.72 -16.81 6.30
N THR A 111 5.84 -17.78 6.15
CA THR A 111 5.95 -18.83 5.13
C THR A 111 5.58 -18.34 3.73
N ASN A 112 4.80 -17.27 3.63
CA ASN A 112 4.41 -16.62 2.37
C ASN A 112 4.49 -15.08 2.48
N PRO A 113 5.70 -14.50 2.49
CA PRO A 113 5.90 -13.04 2.56
C PRO A 113 5.12 -12.25 1.51
N LYS A 114 4.92 -12.83 0.30
CA LYS A 114 4.20 -12.20 -0.80
C LYS A 114 2.75 -11.85 -0.46
N SER A 115 2.05 -12.72 0.23
CA SER A 115 0.67 -12.49 0.67
C SER A 115 0.60 -11.75 2.01
N ASP A 116 1.56 -12.04 2.92
CA ASP A 116 1.47 -11.64 4.31
C ASP A 116 1.99 -10.22 4.55
N PHE A 117 3.01 -9.78 3.79
CA PHE A 117 3.56 -8.44 3.96
C PHE A 117 2.81 -7.42 3.11
N LYS A 118 2.29 -6.40 3.76
CA LYS A 118 1.67 -5.22 3.15
C LYS A 118 2.50 -4.00 3.51
N LEU A 119 2.75 -3.15 2.52
CA LEU A 119 3.72 -2.07 2.64
C LEU A 119 3.16 -0.77 2.12
N VAL A 120 3.66 0.32 2.71
CA VAL A 120 3.46 1.68 2.22
C VAL A 120 4.72 2.51 2.45
N ASN A 121 5.07 3.36 1.47
CA ASN A 121 6.19 4.29 1.59
C ASN A 121 5.67 5.66 2.02
N ILE A 122 6.29 6.24 3.04
CA ILE A 122 6.03 7.61 3.51
C ILE A 122 7.39 8.26 3.79
N ALA A 123 7.80 9.20 2.96
CA ALA A 123 9.12 9.83 3.03
C ALA A 123 10.25 8.77 3.08
N ASP A 124 11.07 8.77 4.11
CA ASP A 124 12.17 7.83 4.31
C ASP A 124 11.75 6.49 4.94
N TYR A 125 10.49 6.37 5.35
CA TYR A 125 9.94 5.19 6.00
C TYR A 125 9.20 4.30 5.00
N THR A 126 9.52 3.03 4.98
CA THR A 126 8.67 1.98 4.40
C THR A 126 8.04 1.20 5.54
N PHE A 127 6.77 1.47 5.83
CA PHE A 127 6.01 0.75 6.85
C PHE A 127 5.62 -0.63 6.34
N ILE A 128 5.70 -1.64 7.22
CA ILE A 128 5.45 -3.04 6.91
C ILE A 128 4.46 -3.61 7.91
N ALA A 129 3.31 -4.06 7.43
CA ALA A 129 2.35 -4.85 8.20
C ALA A 129 2.47 -6.33 7.83
N ASN A 130 2.51 -7.19 8.83
CA ASN A 130 2.45 -8.63 8.67
C ASN A 130 1.04 -9.14 8.98
N LYS A 131 0.26 -9.50 7.95
CA LYS A 131 -1.13 -10.00 8.07
C LYS A 131 -1.27 -11.27 8.91
N SER A 132 -0.19 -12.02 9.16
CA SER A 132 -0.24 -13.20 10.00
C SER A 132 -0.32 -12.86 11.49
N LYS A 133 0.10 -11.64 11.88
CA LYS A 133 0.13 -11.17 13.26
C LYS A 133 -1.20 -10.49 13.64
N THR A 134 -1.64 -10.76 14.86
CA THR A 134 -2.75 -10.01 15.48
C THR A 134 -2.17 -8.87 16.29
N VAL A 135 -2.70 -7.68 16.12
CA VAL A 135 -2.28 -6.50 16.90
C VAL A 135 -2.84 -6.61 18.31
N LEU A 136 -2.01 -6.32 19.29
CA LEU A 136 -2.38 -6.34 20.71
C LEU A 136 -2.21 -4.95 21.32
N ALA A 137 -3.00 -4.65 22.35
CA ALA A 137 -2.75 -3.50 23.22
C ALA A 137 -1.48 -3.75 24.05
N ASP A 138 -0.84 -2.69 24.50
CA ASP A 138 0.25 -2.80 25.47
C ASP A 138 -0.30 -3.31 26.82
N THR A 139 0.50 -4.10 27.49
CA THR A 139 0.21 -4.60 28.85
C THR A 139 0.59 -3.60 29.93
N THR A 140 1.41 -2.59 29.59
CA THR A 140 1.77 -1.49 30.48
C THR A 140 0.57 -0.60 30.70
N THR A 141 0.28 -0.29 31.97
CA THR A 141 -0.82 0.57 32.37
C THR A 141 -0.31 1.89 32.96
N SER A 142 -1.13 2.91 32.92
CA SER A 142 -0.96 4.14 33.69
C SER A 142 -0.89 3.86 35.19
N ALA A 143 -0.55 4.87 35.98
CA ALA A 143 -0.43 4.75 37.42
C ALA A 143 -1.64 4.08 38.04
N ALA A 144 -1.41 3.19 39.02
CA ALA A 144 -2.49 2.53 39.73
C ALA A 144 -3.37 3.56 40.46
N LYS A 145 -4.67 3.26 40.59
CA LYS A 145 -5.59 4.11 41.30
C LYS A 145 -5.17 4.24 42.76
N ILE A 146 -5.08 5.47 43.24
CA ILE A 146 -4.90 5.79 44.63
C ILE A 146 -6.29 5.99 45.24
N GLU A 147 -6.62 5.24 46.28
CA GLU A 147 -7.89 5.39 47.01
C GLU A 147 -7.78 6.60 47.97
N GLU A 148 -8.19 7.75 47.47
CA GLU A 148 -8.08 9.03 48.19
C GLU A 148 -9.37 9.85 48.15
N PHE A 149 -9.44 10.78 49.06
CA PHE A 149 -10.52 11.76 49.07
C PHE A 149 -9.98 13.16 49.38
N TYR A 150 -10.69 14.16 48.93
CA TYR A 150 -10.49 15.56 49.26
C TYR A 150 -11.73 16.13 49.91
N ILE A 151 -11.54 16.98 50.92
CA ILE A 151 -12.59 17.80 51.51
C ILE A 151 -12.24 19.24 51.17
N ASN A 152 -13.06 19.87 50.37
CA ASN A 152 -12.81 21.25 49.89
C ASN A 152 -13.72 22.21 50.62
N VAL A 153 -13.15 23.16 51.33
CA VAL A 153 -13.86 24.23 52.04
C VAL A 153 -13.82 25.49 51.18
N VAL A 154 -14.96 25.83 50.60
CA VAL A 154 -15.06 26.89 49.55
C VAL A 154 -15.55 28.20 50.18
N THR A 155 -16.44 28.14 51.14
CA THR A 155 -16.97 29.34 51.81
C THR A 155 -16.99 29.18 53.32
N SER A 156 -16.94 30.33 54.01
CA SER A 156 -17.07 30.39 55.45
C SER A 156 -18.28 31.25 55.84
N ASN A 157 -19.11 30.73 56.73
CA ASN A 157 -20.31 31.41 57.23
C ASN A 157 -20.41 31.31 58.75
N TYR A 158 -20.58 32.46 59.42
CA TYR A 158 -20.78 32.48 60.86
C TYR A 158 -22.11 31.72 61.26
N GLY A 159 -22.10 31.17 62.48
CA GLY A 159 -23.24 30.51 63.05
C GLY A 159 -23.61 29.14 62.48
N ARG A 160 -22.82 28.61 61.56
CA ARG A 160 -23.04 27.29 60.93
C ARG A 160 -22.12 26.21 61.47
N GLU A 161 -22.51 24.97 61.38
CA GLU A 161 -21.67 23.81 61.68
C GLU A 161 -21.02 23.31 60.40
N TYR A 162 -19.72 23.18 60.39
CA TYR A 162 -18.93 22.48 59.39
C TYR A 162 -18.53 21.12 59.94
N ALA A 163 -18.99 20.03 59.34
CA ALA A 163 -18.71 18.71 59.84
C ALA A 163 -18.25 17.75 58.72
N VAL A 164 -17.29 16.92 59.07
CA VAL A 164 -16.76 15.86 58.18
C VAL A 164 -16.85 14.54 58.94
N THR A 165 -17.56 13.55 58.36
CA THR A 165 -17.64 12.18 58.88
C THR A 165 -16.83 11.26 57.98
N VAL A 166 -15.92 10.50 58.55
CA VAL A 166 -15.11 9.49 57.82
C VAL A 166 -15.31 8.13 58.46
N GLN A 167 -15.43 7.10 57.61
CA GLN A 167 -15.51 5.69 58.04
C GLN A 167 -14.67 4.82 57.08
N HIS A 168 -13.71 4.12 57.62
CA HIS A 168 -12.99 3.06 56.90
C HIS A 168 -13.59 1.68 57.27
N PRO A 169 -13.65 0.66 56.38
CA PRO A 169 -14.20 -0.64 56.68
C PRO A 169 -13.59 -1.32 57.92
N ASN A 170 -12.35 -1.05 58.21
CA ASN A 170 -11.62 -1.60 59.35
C ASN A 170 -11.84 -0.79 60.66
N MET A 171 -12.53 0.36 60.60
CA MET A 171 -12.90 1.15 61.77
C MET A 171 -14.11 0.55 62.42
N SER A 172 -14.12 0.51 63.73
CA SER A 172 -15.26 0.00 64.50
C SER A 172 -16.47 0.90 64.47
N TYR A 173 -16.28 2.19 64.14
CA TYR A 173 -17.31 3.21 64.05
C TYR A 173 -16.91 4.37 63.19
N ALA A 174 -17.81 5.14 62.64
CA ALA A 174 -17.54 6.38 61.93
C ALA A 174 -17.13 7.51 62.88
N VAL A 175 -16.13 8.31 62.44
CA VAL A 175 -15.67 9.44 63.22
C VAL A 175 -16.09 10.75 62.56
N LYS A 176 -16.78 11.62 63.34
CA LYS A 176 -17.22 12.95 62.93
C LYS A 176 -16.34 14.03 63.55
N SER A 177 -15.69 14.86 62.72
CA SER A 177 -15.07 16.11 63.16
C SER A 177 -16.00 17.25 62.84
N SER A 178 -16.40 18.01 63.86
CA SER A 178 -17.36 19.13 63.73
C SER A 178 -16.81 20.41 64.33
N LEU A 179 -17.00 21.54 63.58
CA LEU A 179 -16.73 22.89 64.01
C LEU A 179 -18.02 23.72 63.96
N GLN A 180 -18.56 24.08 65.10
CA GLN A 180 -19.58 25.09 65.19
C GLN A 180 -18.91 26.47 65.04
N MET A 181 -19.25 27.17 63.98
CA MET A 181 -18.69 28.50 63.70
C MET A 181 -19.22 29.51 64.69
N PRO A 182 -18.40 30.52 65.03
CA PRO A 182 -18.81 31.58 65.95
C PRO A 182 -19.98 32.39 65.42
N SER A 183 -20.72 33.07 66.27
CA SER A 183 -21.90 33.88 65.94
C SER A 183 -21.56 35.13 65.09
N GLY A 184 -20.32 35.56 65.08
CA GLY A 184 -19.86 36.79 64.39
C GLY A 184 -20.11 38.06 65.25
N SER A 185 -20.53 37.87 66.50
CA SER A 185 -20.82 39.00 67.40
C SER A 185 -19.57 39.66 68.04
N ASN A 186 -18.47 38.89 68.11
CA ASN A 186 -17.18 39.36 68.62
C ASN A 186 -16.13 39.39 67.50
N LEU A 187 -16.14 40.44 66.67
CA LEU A 187 -15.29 40.58 65.50
C LEU A 187 -13.80 40.49 65.78
N ASN A 188 -13.33 40.83 67.02
CA ASN A 188 -11.93 40.73 67.38
C ASN A 188 -11.42 39.29 67.43
N HIS A 189 -12.27 38.33 67.78
CA HIS A 189 -11.95 36.90 67.93
C HIS A 189 -12.58 36.05 66.82
N ASP A 190 -13.74 36.46 66.29
CA ASP A 190 -14.45 35.67 65.31
C ASP A 190 -13.89 35.82 63.88
N ALA A 191 -13.16 36.92 63.60
CA ALA A 191 -12.65 37.21 62.27
C ALA A 191 -11.67 36.15 61.72
N VAL A 192 -10.95 35.46 62.58
CA VAL A 192 -10.03 34.39 62.20
C VAL A 192 -10.74 33.23 61.50
N PHE A 193 -12.02 32.96 61.81
CA PHE A 193 -12.83 31.86 61.21
C PHE A 193 -13.39 32.21 59.82
N ARG A 194 -13.15 33.39 59.28
CA ARG A 194 -13.57 33.77 57.92
C ARG A 194 -12.73 33.18 56.80
N ASP A 195 -11.56 32.69 57.11
CA ASP A 195 -10.69 32.07 56.14
C ASP A 195 -10.99 30.57 56.05
N THR A 196 -11.23 30.09 54.84
CA THR A 196 -11.49 28.67 54.55
C THR A 196 -10.29 27.78 54.90
N ALA A 197 -9.07 28.31 54.75
CA ALA A 197 -7.85 27.61 55.15
C ALA A 197 -7.82 27.35 56.67
N HIS A 198 -8.32 28.29 57.47
CA HIS A 198 -8.38 28.15 58.91
C HIS A 198 -9.44 27.14 59.33
N ILE A 199 -10.64 27.08 58.68
CA ILE A 199 -11.65 26.09 58.89
C ILE A 199 -11.10 24.69 58.61
N ALA A 200 -10.45 24.49 57.47
CA ALA A 200 -9.82 23.23 57.11
C ALA A 200 -8.74 22.81 58.13
N ASP A 201 -7.89 23.76 58.61
CA ASP A 201 -6.89 23.44 59.61
C ASP A 201 -7.51 23.05 60.97
N ILE A 202 -8.57 23.74 61.40
CA ILE A 202 -9.27 23.41 62.67
C ILE A 202 -9.94 22.01 62.56
N LEU A 203 -10.60 21.68 61.46
CA LEU A 203 -11.17 20.36 61.23
C LEU A 203 -10.09 19.27 61.22
N PHE A 204 -8.90 19.60 60.73
CA PHE A 204 -7.76 18.69 60.66
C PHE A 204 -7.02 18.54 62.01
N ARG A 205 -6.81 19.62 62.80
CA ARG A 205 -5.98 19.64 64.02
C ARG A 205 -6.77 19.75 65.31
N GLY A 206 -8.07 20.09 65.24
CA GLY A 206 -8.91 20.38 66.39
C GLY A 206 -8.54 21.75 67.02
N THR A 207 -8.78 21.90 68.35
CA THR A 207 -8.36 23.13 69.03
C THR A 207 -6.86 23.27 69.19
N SER A 208 -6.07 22.29 68.77
CA SER A 208 -4.62 22.39 68.63
C SER A 208 -4.18 23.20 67.38
N SER A 209 -5.14 23.58 66.52
CA SER A 209 -4.89 24.50 65.42
C SER A 209 -4.43 25.88 65.94
N ALA A 210 -3.41 26.48 65.31
CA ALA A 210 -2.97 27.84 65.59
C ALA A 210 -4.05 28.89 65.25
N TYR A 211 -5.08 28.51 64.52
CA TYR A 211 -6.18 29.37 64.09
C TYR A 211 -7.43 29.23 64.97
N PHE A 212 -7.43 28.33 65.95
CA PHE A 212 -8.58 28.17 66.86
C PHE A 212 -8.44 29.22 68.00
N ASP A 213 -9.34 30.21 68.03
CA ASP A 213 -9.41 31.20 69.07
C ASP A 213 -10.38 30.80 70.14
N ALA A 214 -9.87 30.40 71.28
CA ALA A 214 -10.68 29.96 72.43
C ALA A 214 -11.49 31.09 73.14
N SER A 215 -11.24 32.35 72.72
CA SER A 215 -12.01 33.52 73.22
C SER A 215 -13.25 33.83 72.33
N SER A 216 -13.39 33.15 71.19
CA SER A 216 -14.61 33.13 70.39
C SER A 216 -15.67 32.18 70.98
N ASP A 217 -16.92 32.23 70.50
CA ASP A 217 -18.00 31.29 70.84
C ASP A 217 -18.01 30.05 69.87
N ALA A 218 -16.93 29.78 69.14
CA ALA A 218 -16.72 28.61 68.33
C ALA A 218 -16.58 27.35 69.20
N ASP A 219 -17.15 26.23 68.76
CA ASP A 219 -17.07 24.94 69.48
C ASP A 219 -16.60 23.84 68.49
N PHE A 220 -15.54 23.12 68.90
CA PHE A 220 -14.98 22.02 68.12
C PHE A 220 -15.11 20.68 68.86
N LYS A 221 -15.54 19.60 68.11
CA LYS A 221 -15.63 18.25 68.63
C LYS A 221 -15.23 17.19 67.63
N LEU A 222 -14.49 16.19 68.07
CA LEU A 222 -14.33 14.93 67.40
C LEU A 222 -15.22 13.89 68.13
N THR A 223 -16.18 13.31 67.47
CA THR A 223 -17.20 12.43 68.08
C THR A 223 -17.32 11.11 67.32
N ARG A 224 -17.88 10.10 67.98
CA ARG A 224 -18.45 8.90 67.32
C ARG A 224 -19.76 9.29 66.66
N GLU A 225 -19.94 8.91 65.39
CA GLU A 225 -21.17 9.23 64.69
C GLU A 225 -22.37 8.45 65.22
N ASP A 226 -22.19 7.19 65.64
CA ASP A 226 -23.24 6.27 66.07
C ASP A 226 -23.81 6.63 67.46
N THR A 227 -22.99 7.19 68.36
CA THR A 227 -23.40 7.49 69.76
C THR A 227 -23.34 8.95 70.10
N GLY A 228 -22.72 9.78 69.29
CA GLY A 228 -22.42 11.16 69.59
C GLY A 228 -21.37 11.35 70.71
N ALA A 229 -20.75 10.27 71.13
CA ALA A 229 -19.75 10.34 72.26
C ALA A 229 -18.53 11.10 71.78
N THR A 230 -18.07 12.10 72.59
CA THR A 230 -16.87 12.90 72.30
C THR A 230 -15.62 12.04 72.46
N LEU A 231 -14.84 11.93 71.36
CA LEU A 231 -13.55 11.25 71.32
C LEU A 231 -12.39 12.22 71.69
N SER A 232 -12.46 13.44 71.21
CA SER A 232 -11.51 14.50 71.54
C SER A 232 -12.14 15.87 71.25
N THR A 233 -11.66 16.87 72.04
CA THR A 233 -11.88 18.29 71.75
C THR A 233 -10.62 18.98 71.24
N THR A 234 -9.45 18.35 71.43
CA THR A 234 -8.15 18.95 71.09
C THR A 234 -7.52 18.37 69.80
N GLN A 235 -8.01 17.22 69.33
CA GLN A 235 -7.49 16.54 68.10
C GLN A 235 -8.57 16.54 67.06
N GLY A 236 -8.16 16.76 65.81
CA GLY A 236 -8.99 16.68 64.63
C GLY A 236 -8.69 15.43 63.77
N LEU A 237 -9.23 15.39 62.54
CA LEU A 237 -9.09 14.24 61.64
C LEU A 237 -7.67 13.80 61.37
N GLY A 238 -6.75 14.78 61.18
CA GLY A 238 -5.37 14.49 60.79
C GLY A 238 -4.45 14.23 61.99
N THR A 239 -4.92 14.39 63.21
CA THR A 239 -4.11 14.22 64.44
C THR A 239 -4.61 13.14 65.37
N SER A 240 -5.80 12.61 65.13
CA SER A 240 -6.40 11.54 65.93
C SER A 240 -6.01 10.15 65.41
N SER A 241 -5.53 9.26 66.33
CA SER A 241 -5.21 7.88 65.99
C SER A 241 -6.44 7.08 65.51
N GLU A 242 -7.65 7.48 65.92
CA GLU A 242 -8.88 6.88 65.41
C GLU A 242 -9.08 7.00 63.92
N VAL A 243 -8.46 8.01 63.29
CA VAL A 243 -8.49 8.26 61.85
C VAL A 243 -7.16 7.92 61.19
N THR A 244 -6.03 8.34 61.78
CA THR A 244 -4.72 8.21 61.15
C THR A 244 -4.17 6.79 61.08
N ASN A 245 -4.74 5.85 61.83
CA ASN A 245 -4.47 4.39 61.68
C ASN A 245 -5.03 3.81 60.38
N TYR A 246 -6.02 4.46 59.76
CA TYR A 246 -6.77 3.97 58.59
C TYR A 246 -6.62 4.87 57.38
N PHE A 247 -6.22 6.14 57.58
CA PHE A 247 -5.99 7.09 56.51
C PHE A 247 -4.66 7.81 56.72
N THR A 248 -3.91 7.94 55.66
CA THR A 248 -2.77 8.91 55.63
C THR A 248 -3.34 10.27 55.32
N MET A 249 -3.34 11.14 56.33
CA MET A 249 -4.00 12.46 56.28
C MET A 249 -2.99 13.55 55.96
N SER A 250 -3.36 14.49 55.12
CA SER A 250 -2.60 15.69 54.79
C SER A 250 -3.52 16.89 54.60
N GLN A 251 -2.98 18.10 54.72
CA GLN A 251 -3.75 19.33 54.61
C GLN A 251 -3.03 20.32 53.67
N TYR A 252 -3.85 21.04 52.92
CA TYR A 252 -3.49 22.19 52.11
C TYR A 252 -4.39 23.39 52.46
N PRO A 253 -4.06 24.64 52.03
CA PRO A 253 -4.95 25.80 52.31
C PRO A 253 -6.40 25.53 51.82
N GLY A 254 -7.35 25.48 52.75
CA GLY A 254 -8.78 25.20 52.45
C GLY A 254 -9.12 23.75 52.09
N VAL A 255 -8.14 22.81 52.11
CA VAL A 255 -8.33 21.45 51.63
C VAL A 255 -7.76 20.42 52.61
N ILE A 256 -8.52 19.36 52.90
CA ILE A 256 -8.02 18.18 53.64
C ILE A 256 -8.00 17.00 52.67
N ARG A 257 -6.90 16.26 52.67
CA ARG A 257 -6.74 15.02 51.89
C ARG A 257 -6.57 13.84 52.82
N GLY A 258 -7.24 12.73 52.51
CA GLY A 258 -6.99 11.44 53.13
C GLY A 258 -6.76 10.35 52.09
N ILE A 259 -5.74 9.52 52.31
CA ILE A 259 -5.46 8.34 51.49
C ILE A 259 -5.79 7.12 52.35
N SER A 260 -6.65 6.21 51.84
CA SER A 260 -6.96 4.95 52.49
C SER A 260 -5.71 4.08 52.64
N THR A 261 -5.45 3.63 53.85
CA THR A 261 -4.39 2.66 54.11
C THR A 261 -4.76 1.30 53.48
N ASN A 262 -3.77 0.58 52.94
CA ASN A 262 -3.96 -0.69 52.26
C ASN A 262 -4.85 -0.64 51.01
N GLY A 263 -5.08 0.52 50.39
CA GLY A 263 -5.81 0.63 49.13
C GLY A 263 -7.28 0.18 49.19
N ASN A 264 -7.92 0.27 50.38
CA ASN A 264 -9.29 -0.14 50.52
C ASN A 264 -10.24 0.94 49.95
N SER A 265 -11.11 0.56 49.02
CA SER A 265 -12.01 1.46 48.32
C SER A 265 -13.38 1.62 49.01
N ASN A 266 -13.70 0.80 50.04
CA ASN A 266 -15.05 0.79 50.68
C ASN A 266 -15.17 1.77 51.85
N TYR A 267 -14.41 2.84 51.90
CA TYR A 267 -14.55 3.89 52.89
C TYR A 267 -15.63 4.90 52.51
N THR A 268 -16.18 5.62 53.47
CA THR A 268 -17.15 6.70 53.25
C THR A 268 -16.63 8.01 53.83
N VAL A 269 -16.96 9.10 53.11
CA VAL A 269 -16.67 10.48 53.55
C VAL A 269 -17.91 11.30 53.30
N LEU A 270 -18.45 11.88 54.38
CA LEU A 270 -19.63 12.75 54.32
C LEU A 270 -19.25 14.14 54.84
N THR A 271 -19.81 15.14 54.24
CA THR A 271 -19.63 16.54 54.63
C THR A 271 -20.95 17.18 54.95
N ALA A 272 -20.98 18.11 55.88
CA ALA A 272 -22.15 18.93 56.18
C ALA A 272 -21.65 20.37 56.48
N ASP A 273 -22.25 21.38 55.86
CA ASP A 273 -21.92 22.80 56.05
C ASP A 273 -23.12 23.60 56.52
N GLY A 274 -24.22 22.91 56.87
CA GLY A 274 -25.47 23.55 57.24
C GLY A 274 -26.14 24.36 56.10
N SER A 275 -25.71 24.17 54.86
CA SER A 275 -26.13 24.92 53.63
C SER A 275 -26.30 24.03 52.42
N GLY A 276 -26.54 22.73 52.61
CA GLY A 276 -26.67 21.82 51.50
C GLY A 276 -25.38 21.44 50.78
N ASN A 277 -24.24 21.53 51.52
CA ASN A 277 -22.91 21.19 51.03
C ASN A 277 -22.41 22.02 49.83
N THR A 278 -22.80 23.28 49.76
CA THR A 278 -22.34 24.23 48.74
C THR A 278 -21.08 24.96 49.17
N GLY A 279 -20.88 25.07 50.50
CA GLY A 279 -19.70 25.72 51.09
C GLY A 279 -18.58 24.78 51.48
N MET A 280 -18.89 23.48 51.68
CA MET A 280 -17.90 22.43 51.93
C MET A 280 -18.44 21.11 51.35
N TYR A 281 -17.62 20.42 50.57
CA TYR A 281 -17.96 19.12 49.99
C TYR A 281 -16.77 18.19 49.93
N SER A 282 -17.04 16.89 49.85
CA SER A 282 -16.02 15.87 49.65
C SER A 282 -15.96 15.48 48.17
N ILE A 283 -14.75 15.27 47.69
CA ILE A 283 -14.46 14.74 46.39
C ILE A 283 -13.80 13.37 46.59
N ARG A 284 -14.39 12.35 46.02
CA ARG A 284 -13.88 11.01 46.04
C ARG A 284 -14.02 10.45 44.64
N ASP A 285 -12.94 10.01 44.05
CA ASP A 285 -12.90 9.37 42.74
C ASP A 285 -13.32 10.29 41.57
N GLU A 286 -14.46 10.97 41.67
CA GLU A 286 -15.05 11.77 40.59
C GLU A 286 -15.73 13.04 41.10
N ILE A 287 -15.89 13.98 40.16
CA ILE A 287 -16.62 15.23 40.39
C ILE A 287 -17.36 15.62 39.12
N SER A 288 -18.56 16.23 39.30
CA SER A 288 -19.43 16.58 38.13
C SER A 288 -19.02 17.86 37.39
N ASP A 289 -18.12 18.66 37.94
CA ASP A 289 -17.78 19.96 37.35
C ASP A 289 -16.30 20.32 37.62
N PHE A 290 -15.57 20.70 36.58
CA PHE A 290 -14.18 21.14 36.69
C PHE A 290 -14.00 22.31 37.65
N THR A 291 -14.98 23.23 37.74
CA THR A 291 -14.91 24.43 38.61
C THR A 291 -15.01 24.09 40.10
N LYS A 292 -15.46 22.86 40.44
CA LYS A 292 -15.49 22.38 41.82
C LYS A 292 -14.20 21.70 42.28
N LEU A 293 -13.21 21.56 41.39
CA LEU A 293 -11.89 21.03 41.80
C LEU A 293 -11.22 21.94 42.85
N PRO A 294 -10.48 21.35 43.79
CA PRO A 294 -9.81 22.15 44.83
C PRO A 294 -8.68 22.95 44.22
N TYR A 295 -8.48 24.21 44.69
CA TYR A 295 -7.35 25.04 44.23
C TYR A 295 -5.97 24.52 44.65
N HIS A 296 -5.94 23.66 45.66
CA HIS A 296 -4.73 23.01 46.15
C HIS A 296 -4.98 21.53 46.28
N ALA A 297 -4.08 20.74 45.75
CA ALA A 297 -4.10 19.28 45.82
C ALA A 297 -2.65 18.74 45.93
N SER A 298 -2.51 17.46 46.11
CA SER A 298 -1.21 16.80 46.01
C SER A 298 -0.80 16.70 44.57
N THR A 299 0.46 16.98 44.31
CA THR A 299 1.05 16.70 42.96
C THR A 299 0.77 15.24 42.58
N ASP A 300 0.45 15.01 41.35
CA ASP A 300 0.11 13.73 40.76
C ASP A 300 -1.25 13.14 41.18
N SER A 301 -2.07 13.84 41.97
CA SER A 301 -3.45 13.42 42.20
C SER A 301 -4.29 13.47 40.91
N ILE A 302 -5.04 12.43 40.65
CA ILE A 302 -5.86 12.29 39.43
C ILE A 302 -7.34 12.18 39.86
N ILE A 303 -8.18 13.07 39.36
CA ILE A 303 -9.62 13.06 39.60
C ILE A 303 -10.36 12.94 38.28
N LYS A 304 -11.40 12.12 38.26
CA LYS A 304 -12.30 12.01 37.11
C LYS A 304 -13.32 13.16 37.16
N VAL A 305 -13.47 13.88 36.06
CA VAL A 305 -14.52 14.87 35.85
C VAL A 305 -15.60 14.20 35.01
N THR A 306 -16.78 13.99 35.58
CA THR A 306 -17.87 13.39 34.84
C THR A 306 -18.58 14.47 34.00
N GLY A 307 -19.03 14.07 32.79
CA GLY A 307 -19.85 14.93 31.95
C GLY A 307 -21.32 15.05 32.42
N GLU A 308 -22.20 15.18 31.46
CA GLU A 308 -23.63 15.18 31.77
C GLU A 308 -24.08 13.82 32.37
N ASP A 309 -25.01 13.83 33.28
CA ASP A 309 -25.50 12.62 33.95
C ASP A 309 -25.93 11.53 32.95
N GLY A 310 -25.24 10.40 33.01
CA GLY A 310 -25.49 9.23 32.16
C GLY A 310 -24.70 9.17 30.85
N ASP A 311 -23.89 10.19 30.51
CA ASP A 311 -23.02 10.17 29.34
C ASP A 311 -21.53 9.97 29.72
N THR A 312 -21.08 8.70 29.70
CA THR A 312 -19.68 8.35 30.02
C THR A 312 -18.69 8.72 28.92
N LEU A 313 -19.17 9.14 27.74
CA LEU A 313 -18.31 9.55 26.65
C LEU A 313 -17.77 10.96 26.83
N SER A 314 -18.40 11.76 27.68
CA SER A 314 -17.95 13.11 28.04
C SER A 314 -17.06 13.17 29.30
N ASP A 315 -16.76 12.01 29.89
CA ASP A 315 -15.91 11.90 31.06
C ASP A 315 -14.43 12.17 30.67
N TYR A 316 -13.69 12.85 31.54
CA TYR A 316 -12.27 13.05 31.36
C TYR A 316 -11.54 13.05 32.70
N TYR A 317 -10.21 12.90 32.65
CA TYR A 317 -9.37 12.85 33.85
C TYR A 317 -8.46 14.06 33.90
N VAL A 318 -8.27 14.58 35.09
CA VAL A 318 -7.38 15.70 35.35
C VAL A 318 -6.38 15.37 36.43
N LYS A 319 -5.15 15.83 36.26
CA LYS A 319 -4.04 15.64 37.17
C LYS A 319 -3.59 17.00 37.71
N PHE A 320 -3.30 17.07 38.98
CA PHE A 320 -2.72 18.28 39.58
C PHE A 320 -1.23 18.30 39.36
N GLU A 321 -0.74 19.28 38.62
CA GLU A 321 0.67 19.40 38.25
C GLU A 321 1.46 20.26 39.27
N THR A 322 2.79 20.18 39.17
CA THR A 322 3.71 20.91 40.04
C THR A 322 3.60 22.44 39.94
N ASP A 323 3.02 22.95 38.83
CA ASP A 323 2.74 24.38 38.61
C ASP A 323 1.45 24.87 39.31
N GLY A 324 0.75 23.97 40.02
CA GLY A 324 -0.46 24.28 40.74
C GLY A 324 -1.73 24.33 39.91
N VAL A 325 -1.70 23.73 38.73
CA VAL A 325 -2.85 23.71 37.79
C VAL A 325 -3.31 22.28 37.50
N TRP A 326 -4.62 22.10 37.39
CA TRP A 326 -5.22 20.86 36.93
C TRP A 326 -5.14 20.77 35.39
N LYS A 327 -4.53 19.71 34.87
CA LYS A 327 -4.41 19.46 33.43
C LYS A 327 -5.02 18.11 33.07
N GLU A 328 -5.58 18.03 31.88
CA GLU A 328 -6.09 16.78 31.32
C GLU A 328 -5.00 15.72 31.27
N THR A 329 -5.36 14.48 31.58
CA THR A 329 -4.44 13.34 31.66
C THR A 329 -5.14 12.02 31.34
N ILE A 330 -4.38 10.94 31.25
CA ILE A 330 -4.90 9.58 31.16
C ILE A 330 -5.49 9.13 32.50
N GLY A 331 -6.56 8.34 32.44
CA GLY A 331 -7.13 7.69 33.62
C GLY A 331 -6.16 6.73 34.30
N GLN A 332 -6.50 6.34 35.53
CA GLN A 332 -5.67 5.43 36.33
C GLN A 332 -5.93 3.96 35.92
N SER A 333 -4.87 3.13 35.94
CA SER A 333 -4.91 1.70 35.56
C SER A 333 -5.42 1.43 34.14
N VAL A 334 -5.22 2.37 33.23
CA VAL A 334 -5.59 2.29 31.82
C VAL A 334 -4.39 1.81 31.01
N SER A 335 -4.58 0.91 30.04
CA SER A 335 -3.53 0.52 29.08
C SER A 335 -2.98 1.75 28.36
N LEU A 336 -1.66 1.91 28.34
CA LEU A 336 -1.01 3.10 27.79
C LEU A 336 -1.14 3.19 26.27
N GLY A 337 -1.01 2.08 25.57
CA GLY A 337 -0.99 2.18 24.11
C GLY A 337 -1.04 0.84 23.40
N LEU A 338 -0.25 0.74 22.34
CA LEU A 338 -0.19 -0.39 21.41
C LEU A 338 1.09 -1.19 21.66
N ASN A 339 1.02 -2.51 21.55
CA ASN A 339 2.20 -3.36 21.64
C ASN A 339 3.04 -3.24 20.38
N ASN A 340 4.16 -2.54 20.46
CA ASN A 340 5.08 -2.23 19.37
C ASN A 340 5.50 -3.47 18.57
N SER A 341 5.72 -4.61 19.25
CA SER A 341 6.16 -5.85 18.61
C SER A 341 5.11 -6.52 17.71
N THR A 342 3.83 -6.12 17.86
CA THR A 342 2.70 -6.64 17.07
C THR A 342 2.22 -5.64 16.02
N MET A 343 2.60 -4.39 16.15
CA MET A 343 2.28 -3.30 15.24
C MET A 343 3.19 -3.28 14.00
N PRO A 344 2.86 -2.55 12.94
CA PRO A 344 3.72 -2.39 11.79
C PRO A 344 5.12 -1.89 12.16
N HIS A 345 6.13 -2.48 11.51
CA HIS A 345 7.52 -2.09 11.64
C HIS A 345 7.93 -1.19 10.47
N ALA A 346 9.15 -0.67 10.46
CA ALA A 346 9.65 0.13 9.35
C ALA A 346 11.02 -0.30 8.85
N LEU A 347 11.19 -0.19 7.55
CA LEU A 347 12.48 -0.12 6.88
C LEU A 347 12.76 1.36 6.58
N ILE A 348 13.81 1.92 7.17
CA ILE A 348 14.14 3.34 7.13
C ILE A 348 15.35 3.55 6.23
N ASN A 349 15.25 4.47 5.28
CA ASN A 349 16.38 4.94 4.50
C ASN A 349 17.17 5.96 5.33
N ASN A 350 18.43 5.67 5.63
CA ASN A 350 19.27 6.54 6.46
C ASN A 350 19.88 7.72 5.66
N ASN A 351 19.61 7.81 4.36
CA ASN A 351 20.15 8.82 3.43
C ASN A 351 21.69 8.82 3.29
N ASP A 352 22.34 7.75 3.72
CA ASP A 352 23.80 7.52 3.61
C ASP A 352 24.14 6.29 2.75
N GLY A 353 23.15 5.76 2.05
CA GLY A 353 23.26 4.51 1.27
C GLY A 353 23.02 3.24 2.10
N THR A 354 22.57 3.38 3.34
CA THR A 354 22.22 2.24 4.22
C THR A 354 20.76 2.28 4.63
N PHE A 355 20.26 1.12 5.08
CA PHE A 355 18.89 0.98 5.56
C PHE A 355 18.86 0.36 6.96
N THR A 356 17.87 0.74 7.76
CA THR A 356 17.61 0.16 9.08
C THR A 356 16.20 -0.40 9.14
N PHE A 357 16.06 -1.67 9.50
CA PHE A 357 14.77 -2.28 9.83
C PHE A 357 14.61 -2.33 11.35
N GLN A 358 13.47 -1.81 11.85
CA GLN A 358 13.22 -1.77 13.30
C GLN A 358 11.74 -1.72 13.65
N GLU A 359 11.45 -2.04 14.91
CA GLU A 359 10.20 -1.70 15.58
C GLU A 359 10.03 -0.20 15.64
N ILE A 360 8.78 0.26 15.59
CA ILE A 360 8.41 1.67 15.74
C ILE A 360 7.83 1.87 17.13
N ASN A 361 8.23 2.93 17.78
CA ASN A 361 7.60 3.39 19.02
C ASN A 361 6.32 4.15 18.66
N TRP A 362 5.18 3.47 18.77
CA TRP A 362 3.88 4.08 18.59
C TRP A 362 3.56 4.95 19.79
N THR A 363 2.90 6.08 19.56
CA THR A 363 2.60 7.07 20.61
C THR A 363 1.57 6.49 21.58
N ASP A 364 1.85 6.64 22.87
CA ASP A 364 0.98 6.22 23.95
C ASP A 364 -0.22 7.18 24.10
N ARG A 365 -1.31 6.67 24.68
CA ARG A 365 -2.47 7.46 25.07
C ARG A 365 -2.07 8.44 26.18
N THR A 366 -2.39 9.72 26.03
CA THR A 366 -2.04 10.79 26.97
C THR A 366 -3.23 11.33 27.76
N CYS A 367 -4.48 11.01 27.33
CA CYS A 367 -5.71 11.48 27.96
C CYS A 367 -6.81 10.44 27.87
N GLY A 368 -7.85 10.59 28.70
CA GLY A 368 -9.03 9.72 28.68
C GLY A 368 -8.77 8.31 29.22
N ASP A 369 -9.63 7.39 28.89
CA ASP A 369 -9.57 5.97 29.28
C ASP A 369 -9.93 5.02 28.12
N GLY A 370 -10.25 3.77 28.43
CA GLY A 370 -10.64 2.78 27.42
C GLY A 370 -12.00 3.03 26.75
N ILE A 371 -12.78 3.99 27.23
CA ILE A 371 -14.09 4.39 26.70
C ILE A 371 -13.98 5.70 25.94
N THR A 372 -13.44 6.74 26.58
CA THR A 372 -13.41 8.11 26.04
C THR A 372 -12.29 8.31 25.00
N ASN A 373 -11.19 7.55 25.10
CA ASN A 373 -10.11 7.49 24.11
C ASN A 373 -9.80 6.01 23.85
N SER A 374 -10.70 5.33 23.18
CA SER A 374 -10.68 3.87 23.02
C SER A 374 -9.49 3.40 22.17
N ASN A 375 -9.15 2.10 22.28
CA ASN A 375 -8.20 1.48 21.36
C ASN A 375 -8.76 1.49 19.94
N PRO A 376 -7.90 1.75 18.92
CA PRO A 376 -8.29 1.65 17.52
C PRO A 376 -8.86 0.26 17.16
N SER A 377 -9.82 0.20 16.23
CA SER A 377 -10.53 -1.02 15.83
C SER A 377 -9.63 -2.15 15.30
N PHE A 378 -8.38 -1.88 14.94
CA PHE A 378 -7.42 -2.92 14.54
C PHE A 378 -6.86 -3.70 15.74
N VAL A 379 -7.01 -3.24 16.99
CA VAL A 379 -6.57 -3.98 18.18
C VAL A 379 -7.38 -5.26 18.34
N ASN A 380 -6.72 -6.38 18.62
CA ASN A 380 -7.22 -7.75 18.59
C ASN A 380 -7.64 -8.26 17.20
N ASN A 381 -7.28 -7.54 16.12
CA ASN A 381 -7.52 -7.93 14.75
C ASN A 381 -6.20 -7.98 13.95
N LYS A 382 -6.28 -8.51 12.74
CA LYS A 382 -5.18 -8.53 11.78
C LYS A 382 -5.28 -7.31 10.88
N ILE A 383 -4.14 -6.73 10.55
CA ILE A 383 -4.05 -5.65 9.57
C ILE A 383 -4.10 -6.25 8.17
N ASN A 384 -5.05 -5.81 7.34
CA ASN A 384 -5.18 -6.25 5.96
C ASN A 384 -4.25 -5.51 5.01
N ASN A 385 -4.09 -4.17 5.21
CA ASN A 385 -3.22 -3.34 4.39
C ASN A 385 -2.85 -2.03 5.08
N LEU A 386 -1.86 -1.35 4.51
CA LEU A 386 -1.42 0.00 4.87
C LEU A 386 -1.62 0.93 3.68
N LEU A 387 -1.92 2.19 3.95
CA LEU A 387 -2.06 3.22 2.93
C LEU A 387 -1.57 4.59 3.45
N PHE A 388 -1.33 5.50 2.53
CA PHE A 388 -1.03 6.90 2.85
C PHE A 388 -1.99 7.81 2.09
N TYR A 389 -2.66 8.69 2.79
CA TYR A 389 -3.61 9.62 2.17
C TYR A 389 -3.76 10.90 2.97
N LYS A 390 -3.71 12.06 2.30
CA LYS A 390 -3.86 13.39 2.90
C LYS A 390 -3.07 13.55 4.21
N ASN A 391 -1.78 13.24 4.14
CA ASN A 391 -0.82 13.38 5.24
C ASN A 391 -1.14 12.55 6.50
N ARG A 392 -1.82 11.39 6.32
CA ARG A 392 -2.13 10.42 7.36
C ARG A 392 -1.69 9.02 6.94
N LEU A 393 -1.12 8.25 7.86
CA LEU A 393 -0.94 6.81 7.69
C LEU A 393 -2.28 6.14 7.97
N GLY A 394 -2.76 5.32 7.04
CA GLY A 394 -4.00 4.57 7.17
C GLY A 394 -3.78 3.07 7.33
N ILE A 395 -4.60 2.44 8.12
CA ILE A 395 -4.66 0.99 8.34
C ILE A 395 -6.04 0.49 7.91
N LEU A 396 -6.05 -0.59 7.12
CA LEU A 396 -7.27 -1.36 6.83
C LEU A 396 -7.29 -2.59 7.73
N ALA A 397 -8.36 -2.74 8.51
CA ALA A 397 -8.57 -3.90 9.38
C ALA A 397 -10.05 -4.26 9.39
N ARG A 398 -10.39 -5.49 8.96
CA ARG A 398 -11.77 -5.92 8.75
C ARG A 398 -12.50 -4.94 7.81
N ASP A 399 -13.59 -4.35 8.28
CA ASP A 399 -14.43 -3.36 7.59
C ASP A 399 -14.07 -1.90 7.94
N ASN A 400 -13.02 -1.69 8.75
CA ASN A 400 -12.61 -0.37 9.20
C ASN A 400 -11.44 0.20 8.40
N LEU A 401 -11.49 1.52 8.22
CA LEU A 401 -10.40 2.38 7.82
C LEU A 401 -10.00 3.26 9.00
N ILE A 402 -8.77 3.09 9.46
CA ILE A 402 -8.23 3.79 10.61
C ILE A 402 -7.07 4.67 10.17
N PHE A 403 -7.12 5.97 10.45
CA PHE A 403 -6.05 6.92 10.17
C PHE A 403 -5.40 7.42 11.45
N THR A 404 -4.09 7.67 11.36
CA THR A 404 -3.34 8.40 12.38
C THR A 404 -3.80 9.85 12.49
N GLU A 405 -3.37 10.54 13.52
CA GLU A 405 -3.42 12.00 13.60
C GLU A 405 -2.76 12.64 12.36
N ASN A 406 -3.28 13.79 11.93
CA ASN A 406 -2.76 14.49 10.77
C ASN A 406 -1.31 14.96 11.00
N ALA A 407 -0.41 14.60 10.09
CA ALA A 407 1.03 14.84 10.13
C ALA A 407 1.81 14.10 11.24
N GLU A 408 1.14 13.29 12.06
CA GLU A 408 1.74 12.49 13.13
C GLU A 408 1.52 10.99 12.85
N PHE A 409 2.43 10.38 12.08
CA PHE A 409 2.25 9.03 11.54
C PHE A 409 2.32 7.90 12.57
N PHE A 410 2.70 8.19 13.81
CA PHE A 410 2.86 7.21 14.88
C PHE A 410 1.76 7.31 15.95
N ASN A 411 0.83 8.28 15.85
CA ASN A 411 -0.22 8.51 16.84
C ASN A 411 -1.60 8.07 16.35
N PHE A 412 -2.24 7.14 17.11
CA PHE A 412 -3.61 6.67 16.90
C PHE A 412 -4.56 7.05 18.03
N PHE A 413 -4.15 7.90 18.97
CA PHE A 413 -4.97 8.36 20.09
C PHE A 413 -5.20 9.86 20.02
N SER A 414 -6.37 10.31 20.44
CA SER A 414 -6.69 11.72 20.57
C SER A 414 -5.82 12.37 21.65
N LYS A 415 -5.43 13.63 21.44
CA LYS A 415 -4.63 14.41 22.40
C LYS A 415 -5.47 15.06 23.49
N THR A 416 -6.77 15.15 23.30
CA THR A 416 -7.77 15.61 24.27
C THR A 416 -9.08 14.88 24.03
N VAL A 417 -9.83 14.62 25.10
CA VAL A 417 -11.18 14.04 25.01
C VAL A 417 -12.27 15.07 25.32
N THR A 418 -11.89 16.29 25.69
CA THR A 418 -12.85 17.37 25.99
C THR A 418 -13.46 18.00 24.74
N GLN A 419 -12.82 17.82 23.58
CA GLN A 419 -13.31 18.26 22.28
C GLN A 419 -12.73 17.39 21.16
N VAL A 420 -13.45 17.20 20.08
CA VAL A 420 -12.95 16.53 18.88
C VAL A 420 -12.23 17.54 18.00
N LEU A 421 -10.96 17.28 17.67
CA LEU A 421 -10.15 18.11 16.79
C LEU A 421 -10.19 17.56 15.36
N ASP A 422 -10.12 18.45 14.36
CA ASP A 422 -10.04 18.05 12.96
C ASP A 422 -8.77 17.24 12.63
N THR A 423 -7.74 17.40 13.46
CA THR A 423 -6.47 16.67 13.34
C THR A 423 -6.49 15.29 13.96
N ASP A 424 -7.45 14.98 14.82
CA ASP A 424 -7.53 13.71 15.57
C ASP A 424 -7.51 12.48 14.66
N PRO A 425 -7.10 11.32 15.17
CA PRO A 425 -7.22 10.04 14.49
C PRO A 425 -8.66 9.76 14.05
N ILE A 426 -8.81 9.06 12.92
CA ILE A 426 -10.11 8.71 12.35
C ILE A 426 -10.26 7.19 12.39
N ASP A 427 -11.37 6.68 12.89
CA ASP A 427 -11.71 5.25 12.85
C ASP A 427 -13.16 5.10 12.39
N ILE A 428 -13.33 4.67 11.13
CA ILE A 428 -14.64 4.57 10.48
C ILE A 428 -14.84 3.22 9.84
N ALA A 429 -16.03 2.67 9.95
CA ALA A 429 -16.43 1.43 9.30
C ALA A 429 -17.07 1.69 7.94
N ALA A 430 -16.90 0.76 7.01
CA ALA A 430 -17.59 0.77 5.73
C ALA A 430 -19.09 0.54 5.95
N SER A 431 -19.91 1.47 5.48
CA SER A 431 -21.38 1.34 5.54
C SER A 431 -21.89 0.72 4.24
N GLY A 432 -22.49 -0.46 4.34
CA GLY A 432 -23.06 -1.18 3.20
C GLY A 432 -24.16 -2.15 3.63
N SER A 433 -24.77 -2.81 2.66
CA SER A 433 -25.82 -3.82 2.90
C SER A 433 -25.26 -5.14 3.44
N GLU A 434 -23.95 -5.38 3.30
CA GLU A 434 -23.24 -6.59 3.76
C GLU A 434 -21.98 -6.18 4.52
N VAL A 435 -21.48 -7.05 5.41
CA VAL A 435 -20.18 -6.85 6.07
C VAL A 435 -19.08 -7.17 5.07
N ASN A 436 -18.34 -6.15 4.67
CA ASN A 436 -17.30 -6.24 3.65
C ASN A 436 -15.93 -5.93 4.25
N THR A 437 -15.03 -6.91 4.18
CA THR A 437 -13.63 -6.70 4.58
C THR A 437 -12.89 -5.84 3.54
N LEU A 438 -12.23 -4.78 4.01
CA LEU A 438 -11.40 -3.91 3.18
C LEU A 438 -10.00 -4.49 2.99
N PHE A 439 -9.52 -4.56 1.74
CA PHE A 439 -8.24 -5.18 1.40
C PHE A 439 -7.21 -4.23 0.81
N ASP A 440 -7.63 -3.33 -0.05
CA ASP A 440 -6.73 -2.43 -0.77
C ASP A 440 -7.36 -1.05 -0.98
N SER A 441 -6.52 -0.11 -1.40
CA SER A 441 -6.94 1.24 -1.75
C SER A 441 -6.12 1.81 -2.89
N VAL A 442 -6.68 2.76 -3.60
CA VAL A 442 -6.00 3.57 -4.62
C VAL A 442 -6.51 5.01 -4.59
N ALA A 443 -5.59 5.96 -4.73
CA ALA A 443 -5.97 7.36 -4.93
C ALA A 443 -6.60 7.51 -6.32
N PHE A 444 -7.79 8.05 -6.37
CA PHE A 444 -8.58 8.16 -7.59
C PHE A 444 -9.47 9.41 -7.55
N ASN A 445 -9.38 10.25 -8.57
CA ASN A 445 -10.22 11.44 -8.76
C ASN A 445 -10.39 12.26 -7.45
N GLU A 446 -9.27 12.75 -6.90
CA GLU A 446 -9.18 13.55 -5.67
C GLU A 446 -9.72 12.88 -4.38
N SER A 447 -10.07 11.62 -4.45
CA SER A 447 -10.58 10.83 -3.34
C SER A 447 -9.81 9.52 -3.17
N LEU A 448 -10.08 8.80 -2.09
CA LEU A 448 -9.56 7.47 -1.85
C LEU A 448 -10.64 6.44 -2.20
N LEU A 449 -10.34 5.57 -3.15
CA LEU A 449 -11.16 4.41 -3.48
C LEU A 449 -10.63 3.19 -2.72
N LEU A 450 -11.50 2.51 -1.98
CA LEU A 450 -11.19 1.31 -1.21
C LEU A 450 -11.89 0.10 -1.84
N PHE A 451 -11.25 -1.05 -1.74
CA PHE A 451 -11.70 -2.29 -2.33
C PHE A 451 -12.01 -3.34 -1.27
N SER A 452 -13.22 -3.87 -1.32
CA SER A 452 -13.59 -5.14 -0.67
C SER A 452 -13.66 -6.27 -1.70
N GLU A 453 -13.98 -7.49 -1.29
CA GLU A 453 -14.13 -8.61 -2.24
C GLU A 453 -15.24 -8.39 -3.27
N LYS A 454 -16.29 -7.65 -2.91
CA LYS A 454 -17.51 -7.54 -3.73
C LYS A 454 -17.92 -6.12 -4.06
N ALA A 455 -17.34 -5.12 -3.39
CA ALA A 455 -17.76 -3.73 -3.54
C ALA A 455 -16.56 -2.77 -3.46
N GLN A 456 -16.74 -1.58 -4.01
CA GLN A 456 -15.82 -0.46 -3.90
C GLN A 456 -16.47 0.65 -3.08
N TYR A 457 -15.67 1.24 -2.18
CA TYR A 457 -16.07 2.32 -1.30
C TYR A 457 -15.26 3.57 -1.62
N LYS A 458 -15.91 4.70 -1.57
CA LYS A 458 -15.26 6.00 -1.71
C LYS A 458 -15.20 6.68 -0.35
N LEU A 459 -14.00 7.11 0.06
CA LEU A 459 -13.84 7.99 1.21
C LEU A 459 -14.33 9.38 0.81
N GLY A 460 -15.43 9.77 1.38
CA GLY A 460 -16.02 11.09 1.27
C GLY A 460 -15.74 11.92 2.51
N SER A 461 -15.99 13.22 2.39
CA SER A 461 -15.95 14.16 3.49
C SER A 461 -17.11 15.15 3.33
N VAL A 462 -17.77 15.46 4.42
CA VAL A 462 -18.74 16.55 4.47
C VAL A 462 -17.94 17.84 4.63
N GLY A 463 -17.53 18.46 3.50
CA GLY A 463 -16.62 19.60 3.45
C GLY A 463 -15.29 19.26 2.77
N GLU A 464 -14.32 20.17 2.80
CA GLU A 464 -13.04 20.02 2.10
C GLU A 464 -12.00 19.19 2.91
N THR A 465 -12.12 19.23 4.25
CA THR A 465 -11.15 18.59 5.16
C THR A 465 -11.68 17.24 5.65
N ILE A 466 -10.82 16.23 5.67
CA ILE A 466 -11.13 14.94 6.28
C ILE A 466 -10.84 15.02 7.78
N SER A 467 -11.88 14.90 8.60
CA SER A 467 -11.83 14.92 10.06
C SER A 467 -12.64 13.74 10.64
N PRO A 468 -12.50 13.43 11.93
CA PRO A 468 -13.29 12.36 12.56
C PRO A 468 -14.81 12.54 12.42
N THR A 469 -15.28 13.79 12.36
CA THR A 469 -16.70 14.14 12.26
C THR A 469 -17.21 14.20 10.83
N SER A 470 -16.33 14.39 9.83
CA SER A 470 -16.72 14.58 8.43
C SER A 470 -16.48 13.36 7.54
N ALA A 471 -15.60 12.45 7.95
CA ALA A 471 -15.20 11.29 7.16
C ALA A 471 -16.32 10.25 7.08
N VAL A 472 -16.64 9.80 5.86
CA VAL A 472 -17.63 8.75 5.60
C VAL A 472 -17.15 7.81 4.50
N LEU A 473 -17.47 6.51 4.63
CA LEU A 473 -17.21 5.50 3.62
C LEU A 473 -18.52 5.10 2.95
N ASN A 474 -18.70 5.51 1.69
CA ASN A 474 -19.90 5.20 0.91
C ASN A 474 -19.59 4.15 -0.14
N GLU A 475 -20.45 3.15 -0.28
CA GLU A 475 -20.41 2.20 -1.39
C GLU A 475 -20.74 2.94 -2.70
N VAL A 476 -19.87 2.80 -3.71
CA VAL A 476 -20.01 3.50 -5.00
C VAL A 476 -20.16 2.54 -6.18
N SER A 477 -19.78 1.29 -6.04
CA SER A 477 -19.95 0.25 -7.05
C SER A 477 -19.79 -1.15 -6.44
N ALA A 478 -20.35 -2.16 -7.12
CA ALA A 478 -20.36 -3.55 -6.69
C ALA A 478 -19.66 -4.45 -7.72
N PHE A 479 -18.33 -4.34 -7.84
CA PHE A 479 -17.52 -5.25 -8.65
C PHE A 479 -16.71 -6.19 -7.75
N GLU A 480 -16.62 -7.46 -8.14
CA GLU A 480 -15.70 -8.39 -7.49
C GLU A 480 -14.25 -7.94 -7.66
N TYR A 481 -13.43 -8.17 -6.65
CA TYR A 481 -12.03 -7.77 -6.59
C TYR A 481 -11.13 -8.94 -6.18
N ASN A 482 -9.99 -9.08 -6.86
CA ASN A 482 -8.96 -10.04 -6.48
C ASN A 482 -7.98 -9.40 -5.48
N ASN A 483 -8.12 -9.75 -4.21
CA ASN A 483 -7.35 -9.18 -3.09
C ASN A 483 -5.85 -9.56 -3.07
N ASN A 484 -5.39 -10.39 -4.02
CA ASN A 484 -3.96 -10.71 -4.17
C ASN A 484 -3.20 -9.69 -5.03
N VAL A 485 -3.91 -8.82 -5.73
CA VAL A 485 -3.33 -7.87 -6.70
C VAL A 485 -3.69 -6.45 -6.31
N LYS A 486 -2.69 -5.66 -5.95
CA LYS A 486 -2.91 -4.24 -5.63
C LYS A 486 -3.44 -3.49 -6.85
N PRO A 487 -4.51 -2.68 -6.72
CA PRO A 487 -4.98 -1.84 -7.79
C PRO A 487 -3.97 -0.73 -8.08
N VAL A 488 -3.92 -0.27 -9.33
CA VAL A 488 -3.00 0.78 -9.77
C VAL A 488 -3.75 1.92 -10.43
N SER A 489 -3.29 3.15 -10.22
CA SER A 489 -3.81 4.33 -10.92
C SER A 489 -2.98 4.63 -12.16
N ALA A 490 -3.62 5.11 -13.23
CA ALA A 490 -3.00 5.61 -14.42
C ALA A 490 -3.80 6.80 -14.97
N GLY A 491 -3.30 8.01 -14.71
CA GLY A 491 -4.00 9.24 -15.03
C GLY A 491 -5.36 9.31 -14.33
N LYS A 492 -6.44 9.44 -15.09
CA LYS A 492 -7.82 9.49 -14.58
C LYS A 492 -8.50 8.13 -14.39
N PHE A 493 -7.76 7.04 -14.57
CA PHE A 493 -8.27 5.66 -14.46
C PHE A 493 -7.62 4.94 -13.29
N ALA A 494 -8.38 4.01 -12.69
CA ALA A 494 -7.85 3.00 -11.78
C ALA A 494 -8.04 1.62 -12.40
N TYR A 495 -7.00 0.79 -12.36
CA TYR A 495 -7.06 -0.57 -12.88
C TYR A 495 -7.01 -1.57 -11.74
N PHE A 496 -7.89 -2.54 -11.77
CA PHE A 496 -7.92 -3.64 -10.80
C PHE A 496 -8.26 -4.97 -11.46
N SER A 497 -7.86 -6.06 -10.83
CA SER A 497 -8.10 -7.41 -11.33
C SER A 497 -9.30 -8.07 -10.65
N GLN A 498 -9.97 -8.92 -11.43
CA GLN A 498 -11.10 -9.74 -11.01
C GLN A 498 -10.84 -11.19 -11.42
N ALA A 499 -11.18 -12.14 -10.58
CA ALA A 499 -11.10 -13.56 -10.93
C ALA A 499 -12.20 -13.94 -11.95
N ARG A 500 -11.81 -14.68 -12.99
CA ARG A 500 -12.72 -15.24 -14.00
C ARG A 500 -12.37 -16.71 -14.20
N ASN A 501 -12.90 -17.59 -13.35
CA ASN A 501 -12.55 -19.02 -13.35
C ASN A 501 -11.02 -19.25 -13.38
N ASN A 502 -10.49 -19.78 -14.48
CA ASN A 502 -9.08 -20.07 -14.68
C ASN A 502 -8.28 -18.87 -15.24
N ASN A 503 -8.91 -17.73 -15.42
CA ASN A 503 -8.35 -16.54 -16.03
C ASN A 503 -8.57 -15.31 -15.16
N THR A 504 -7.93 -14.23 -15.50
CA THR A 504 -8.07 -12.92 -14.85
C THR A 504 -8.74 -11.93 -15.81
N ALA A 505 -9.76 -11.23 -15.32
CA ALA A 505 -10.28 -10.03 -15.95
C ALA A 505 -9.62 -8.79 -15.33
N ILE A 506 -9.39 -7.75 -16.14
CA ILE A 506 -8.91 -6.45 -15.67
C ILE A 506 -9.97 -5.41 -15.98
N ARG A 507 -10.35 -4.65 -14.96
CA ARG A 507 -11.28 -3.53 -15.11
C ARG A 507 -10.55 -2.21 -15.09
N GLU A 508 -10.97 -1.36 -16.01
CA GLU A 508 -10.64 0.08 -16.03
C GLU A 508 -11.78 0.83 -15.36
N TYR A 509 -11.50 1.42 -14.22
CA TYR A 509 -12.46 2.13 -13.40
C TYR A 509 -12.32 3.63 -13.60
N PHE A 510 -13.43 4.33 -13.81
CA PHE A 510 -13.45 5.76 -14.09
C PHE A 510 -14.73 6.39 -13.52
N ALA A 511 -14.69 7.71 -13.33
CA ALA A 511 -15.87 8.50 -13.08
C ALA A 511 -16.43 8.97 -14.43
N ASP A 512 -17.71 8.73 -14.66
CA ASP A 512 -18.42 9.24 -15.83
C ASP A 512 -18.72 10.72 -15.61
N ASP A 513 -18.22 11.57 -16.50
CA ASP A 513 -18.33 13.04 -16.38
C ASP A 513 -19.79 13.52 -16.57
N ASP A 514 -20.63 12.77 -17.29
CA ASP A 514 -22.03 13.13 -17.56
C ASP A 514 -22.97 12.71 -16.44
N THR A 515 -22.77 11.53 -15.87
CA THR A 515 -23.67 10.96 -14.84
C THR A 515 -23.14 11.13 -13.42
N LEU A 516 -21.88 11.55 -13.24
CA LEU A 516 -21.15 11.59 -11.95
C LEU A 516 -21.13 10.25 -11.20
N THR A 517 -21.40 9.15 -11.91
CA THR A 517 -21.35 7.80 -11.37
C THR A 517 -20.02 7.15 -11.69
N ASN A 518 -19.60 6.22 -10.84
CA ASN A 518 -18.40 5.44 -11.09
C ASN A 518 -18.77 4.17 -11.87
N ASP A 519 -18.02 3.85 -12.89
CA ASP A 519 -18.21 2.63 -13.69
C ASP A 519 -16.88 1.91 -13.94
N GLY A 520 -16.93 0.62 -14.29
CA GLY A 520 -15.79 -0.26 -14.49
C GLY A 520 -15.88 -1.06 -15.79
N LEU A 521 -15.19 -0.61 -16.85
CA LEU A 521 -15.12 -1.30 -18.13
C LEU A 521 -14.16 -2.49 -18.05
N ASP A 522 -14.61 -3.68 -18.47
CA ASP A 522 -13.73 -4.84 -18.66
C ASP A 522 -12.90 -4.69 -19.93
N ILE A 523 -11.61 -4.36 -19.78
CA ILE A 523 -10.68 -4.20 -20.92
C ILE A 523 -10.17 -5.54 -21.47
N THR A 524 -10.48 -6.65 -20.82
CA THR A 524 -10.12 -8.02 -21.26
C THR A 524 -11.26 -8.75 -21.93
N VAL A 525 -12.39 -8.09 -22.21
CA VAL A 525 -13.58 -8.70 -22.78
C VAL A 525 -13.32 -9.41 -24.13
N SER A 526 -12.41 -8.87 -24.95
CA SER A 526 -12.02 -9.44 -26.25
C SER A 526 -10.91 -10.51 -26.17
N VAL A 527 -10.31 -10.70 -24.99
CA VAL A 527 -9.17 -11.60 -24.76
C VAL A 527 -9.33 -12.40 -23.47
N GLN A 528 -10.48 -13.04 -23.29
CA GLN A 528 -10.91 -13.62 -22.02
C GLN A 528 -9.98 -14.71 -21.46
N ASP A 529 -9.28 -15.43 -22.34
CA ASP A 529 -8.39 -16.55 -21.99
C ASP A 529 -6.90 -16.15 -22.03
N LEU A 530 -6.60 -14.85 -22.17
CA LEU A 530 -5.22 -14.40 -22.35
C LEU A 530 -4.43 -14.44 -21.03
N ILE A 531 -5.01 -13.94 -19.94
CA ILE A 531 -4.31 -13.74 -18.66
C ILE A 531 -4.72 -14.85 -17.69
N PRO A 532 -3.79 -15.67 -17.20
CA PRO A 532 -4.08 -16.73 -16.21
C PRO A 532 -4.64 -16.19 -14.89
N SER A 533 -5.32 -17.06 -14.13
CA SER A 533 -5.98 -16.70 -12.86
C SER A 533 -5.01 -16.23 -11.75
N ASN A 534 -3.76 -16.69 -11.80
CA ASN A 534 -2.75 -16.38 -10.78
C ASN A 534 -2.00 -15.06 -11.10
N THR A 535 -2.75 -14.00 -11.38
CA THR A 535 -2.18 -12.64 -11.46
C THR A 535 -1.76 -12.19 -10.08
N TYR A 536 -0.55 -11.60 -9.97
CA TYR A 536 0.02 -11.19 -8.68
C TYR A 536 0.51 -9.74 -8.64
N GLN A 537 0.64 -9.07 -9.80
CA GLN A 537 1.01 -7.67 -9.84
C GLN A 537 0.47 -6.99 -11.10
N LEU A 538 0.00 -5.75 -10.95
CA LEU A 538 -0.21 -4.80 -12.03
C LEU A 538 0.87 -3.71 -11.94
N ILE A 539 1.40 -3.28 -13.10
CA ILE A 539 2.37 -2.18 -13.20
C ILE A 539 1.83 -1.21 -14.23
N SER A 540 1.65 0.05 -13.84
CA SER A 540 1.24 1.12 -14.77
C SER A 540 2.44 2.00 -15.14
N ASN A 541 2.53 2.36 -16.41
CA ASN A 541 3.45 3.39 -16.91
C ASN A 541 2.61 4.42 -17.67
N THR A 542 2.46 5.60 -17.09
CA THR A 542 1.67 6.69 -17.66
C THR A 542 2.41 7.51 -18.69
N THR A 543 3.76 7.41 -18.73
CA THR A 543 4.59 8.11 -19.72
C THR A 543 4.46 7.45 -21.09
N GLU A 544 4.33 6.12 -21.11
CA GLU A 544 4.27 5.32 -22.34
C GLU A 544 2.91 4.63 -22.53
N ASP A 545 1.87 5.06 -21.82
CA ASP A 545 0.49 4.55 -21.91
C ASP A 545 0.42 3.02 -21.91
N THR A 546 1.07 2.41 -20.91
CA THR A 546 1.23 0.96 -20.83
C THR A 546 0.80 0.42 -19.46
N LEU A 547 -0.07 -0.59 -19.45
CA LEU A 547 -0.37 -1.40 -18.28
C LEU A 547 0.19 -2.80 -18.49
N ILE A 548 0.87 -3.33 -17.48
CA ILE A 548 1.48 -4.66 -17.50
C ILE A 548 0.85 -5.49 -16.39
N ALA A 549 0.35 -6.68 -16.75
CA ALA A 549 -0.07 -7.68 -15.78
C ALA A 549 0.97 -8.82 -15.71
N LEU A 550 1.38 -9.16 -14.49
CA LEU A 550 2.23 -10.29 -14.19
C LEU A 550 1.37 -11.41 -13.62
N ALA A 551 1.37 -12.57 -14.29
CA ALA A 551 0.58 -13.73 -13.92
C ALA A 551 1.35 -15.03 -14.17
N SER A 552 0.90 -16.12 -13.53
CA SER A 552 1.49 -17.45 -13.64
C SER A 552 0.40 -18.51 -13.78
N ASP A 553 0.63 -19.57 -14.53
CA ASP A 553 -0.33 -20.68 -14.72
C ASP A 553 -0.47 -21.58 -13.47
N THR A 554 0.48 -21.54 -12.56
CA THR A 554 0.49 -22.39 -11.37
C THR A 554 0.21 -21.58 -10.12
N ALA A 555 -0.62 -22.13 -9.22
CA ALA A 555 -0.74 -21.58 -7.88
C ALA A 555 0.66 -21.50 -7.22
N ASP A 556 0.97 -20.40 -6.60
CA ASP A 556 2.32 -20.08 -6.03
C ASP A 556 2.85 -21.07 -4.98
N THR A 557 2.08 -22.10 -4.65
CA THR A 557 2.37 -23.07 -3.58
C THR A 557 3.36 -24.16 -3.94
N GLN A 558 3.79 -24.28 -5.20
CA GLN A 558 4.62 -25.40 -5.63
C GLN A 558 5.83 -25.00 -6.48
N ILE A 559 6.70 -24.19 -5.97
CA ILE A 559 8.07 -24.21 -6.48
C ILE A 559 8.99 -24.49 -5.29
N ALA A 560 9.31 -25.76 -5.13
CA ALA A 560 10.50 -26.15 -4.39
C ALA A 560 11.69 -25.31 -4.87
N PRO A 561 12.66 -24.99 -4.00
CA PRO A 561 13.85 -24.28 -4.42
C PRO A 561 14.37 -24.92 -5.70
N TYR A 562 14.68 -24.13 -6.71
CA TYR A 562 15.22 -24.60 -7.98
C TYR A 562 16.41 -25.49 -7.69
N THR A 563 16.24 -26.80 -7.81
CA THR A 563 17.37 -27.72 -7.89
C THR A 563 17.93 -27.61 -9.30
N THR A 564 19.23 -27.42 -9.40
CA THR A 564 20.01 -27.39 -10.65
C THR A 564 19.47 -28.45 -11.63
N GLY A 565 18.92 -28.00 -12.76
CA GLY A 565 18.47 -28.87 -13.86
C GLY A 565 16.98 -28.96 -14.10
N THR A 566 16.11 -28.36 -13.31
CA THR A 566 14.66 -28.30 -13.59
C THR A 566 14.31 -27.06 -14.39
N ASN A 567 13.83 -27.25 -15.61
CA ASN A 567 13.23 -26.20 -16.42
C ASN A 567 12.05 -25.55 -15.67
N VAL A 568 11.87 -24.25 -15.83
CA VAL A 568 10.67 -23.54 -15.38
C VAL A 568 9.46 -24.20 -16.05
N THR A 569 8.68 -24.95 -15.30
CA THR A 569 7.57 -25.75 -15.85
C THR A 569 6.29 -24.94 -16.06
N SER A 570 6.22 -23.70 -15.55
CA SER A 570 5.08 -22.82 -15.79
C SER A 570 5.27 -22.06 -17.11
N VAL A 571 4.36 -22.29 -18.05
CA VAL A 571 4.41 -21.72 -19.41
C VAL A 571 4.39 -20.17 -19.39
N ASN A 572 3.76 -19.56 -18.39
CA ASN A 572 3.61 -18.10 -18.30
C ASN A 572 4.47 -17.43 -17.22
N ALA A 573 5.34 -18.16 -16.53
CA ALA A 573 6.13 -17.60 -15.42
C ALA A 573 7.07 -16.43 -15.84
N GLY A 574 7.56 -16.43 -17.07
CA GLY A 574 8.36 -15.36 -17.67
C GLY A 574 7.57 -14.45 -18.62
N THR A 575 6.25 -14.44 -18.55
CA THR A 575 5.39 -13.69 -19.47
C THR A 575 4.88 -12.39 -18.82
N LEU A 576 4.99 -11.30 -19.57
CA LEU A 576 4.33 -10.04 -19.30
C LEU A 576 3.13 -9.92 -20.24
N PHE A 577 1.94 -9.69 -19.69
CA PHE A 577 0.74 -9.38 -20.46
C PHE A 577 0.64 -7.86 -20.57
N ILE A 578 0.79 -7.35 -21.79
CA ILE A 578 0.92 -5.92 -22.08
C ILE A 578 -0.38 -5.39 -22.62
N TYR A 579 -0.87 -4.32 -22.04
CA TYR A 579 -1.98 -3.53 -22.54
C TYR A 579 -1.47 -2.13 -22.89
N LYS A 580 -1.42 -1.84 -24.20
CA LYS A 580 -1.15 -0.49 -24.74
C LYS A 580 -2.47 0.22 -24.99
N TYR A 581 -2.56 1.47 -24.52
CA TYR A 581 -3.72 2.31 -24.74
C TYR A 581 -3.29 3.71 -25.16
N PHE A 582 -4.14 4.39 -25.88
CA PHE A 582 -3.92 5.77 -26.24
C PHE A 582 -5.25 6.53 -26.37
N PHE A 583 -5.29 7.73 -25.84
CA PHE A 583 -6.45 8.62 -25.94
C PHE A 583 -6.09 9.82 -26.81
N ASP A 584 -6.90 10.08 -27.83
CA ASP A 584 -6.88 11.32 -28.59
C ASP A 584 -8.15 12.11 -28.29
N ARG A 585 -8.01 13.33 -27.74
CA ARG A 585 -9.12 14.24 -27.39
C ARG A 585 -10.25 13.60 -26.59
N GLY A 586 -9.91 12.67 -25.70
CA GLY A 586 -10.87 11.98 -24.87
C GLY A 586 -11.42 10.67 -25.45
N GLU A 587 -11.21 10.41 -26.74
CA GLU A 587 -11.57 9.13 -27.36
C GLU A 587 -10.42 8.11 -27.27
N LYS A 588 -10.73 6.87 -26.97
CA LYS A 588 -9.77 5.78 -26.87
C LYS A 588 -9.48 5.22 -28.27
N VAL A 589 -8.37 5.65 -28.84
CA VAL A 589 -7.98 5.31 -30.23
C VAL A 589 -7.25 3.96 -30.29
N GLN A 590 -6.51 3.60 -29.25
CA GLN A 590 -5.77 2.34 -29.18
C GLN A 590 -6.15 1.55 -27.93
N THR A 591 -6.35 0.23 -28.15
CA THR A 591 -6.58 -0.77 -27.09
C THR A 591 -5.94 -2.08 -27.57
N ALA A 592 -4.69 -2.32 -27.18
CA ALA A 592 -3.91 -3.43 -27.73
C ALA A 592 -3.39 -4.34 -26.62
N TRP A 593 -3.81 -5.58 -26.62
CA TRP A 593 -3.23 -6.64 -25.81
C TRP A 593 -2.17 -7.42 -26.61
N SER A 594 -1.07 -7.74 -25.93
CA SER A 594 0.01 -8.59 -26.44
C SER A 594 0.72 -9.32 -25.30
N LYS A 595 1.59 -10.29 -25.65
CA LYS A 595 2.45 -11.03 -24.72
C LYS A 595 3.91 -10.75 -25.01
N TRP A 596 4.70 -10.44 -23.96
CA TRP A 596 6.16 -10.44 -24.03
C TRP A 596 6.68 -11.59 -23.19
N VAL A 597 7.45 -12.46 -23.79
CA VAL A 597 7.93 -13.70 -23.18
C VAL A 597 9.44 -13.64 -22.99
N PHE A 598 9.87 -13.87 -21.76
CA PHE A 598 11.25 -14.11 -21.40
C PHE A 598 11.43 -15.59 -21.11
N ASN A 599 12.03 -16.31 -22.04
CA ASN A 599 12.13 -17.76 -21.98
C ASN A 599 13.02 -18.23 -20.83
N ASN A 600 12.66 -19.37 -20.22
CA ASN A 600 13.38 -20.02 -19.11
C ASN A 600 13.63 -19.15 -17.88
N ALA A 601 12.80 -18.15 -17.66
CA ALA A 601 12.91 -17.23 -16.55
C ALA A 601 11.57 -17.15 -15.79
N LYS A 602 11.63 -16.72 -14.53
CA LYS A 602 10.48 -16.37 -13.71
C LYS A 602 10.60 -14.95 -13.20
N ILE A 603 9.54 -14.17 -13.41
CA ILE A 603 9.47 -12.79 -12.93
C ILE A 603 8.93 -12.82 -11.50
N LEU A 604 9.67 -12.25 -10.55
CA LEU A 604 9.27 -12.15 -9.14
C LEU A 604 8.44 -10.90 -8.86
N GLY A 605 8.71 -9.84 -9.60
CA GLY A 605 8.02 -8.56 -9.54
C GLY A 605 8.72 -7.50 -10.37
N GLY A 606 8.09 -6.34 -10.48
CA GLY A 606 8.65 -5.24 -11.24
C GLY A 606 8.15 -3.87 -10.79
N MET A 607 8.81 -2.84 -11.26
CA MET A 607 8.45 -1.45 -11.05
C MET A 607 8.60 -0.64 -12.33
N SER A 608 7.83 0.43 -12.42
CA SER A 608 7.91 1.44 -13.48
C SER A 608 8.57 2.70 -12.96
N PHE A 609 9.52 3.22 -13.71
CA PHE A 609 10.14 4.52 -13.42
C PHE A 609 10.47 5.24 -14.74
N GLU A 610 9.96 6.45 -14.95
CA GLU A 610 10.01 7.18 -16.22
C GLU A 610 9.47 6.30 -17.37
N SER A 611 10.19 6.17 -18.48
CA SER A 611 9.86 5.27 -19.59
C SER A 611 10.46 3.85 -19.44
N PHE A 612 10.91 3.49 -18.24
CA PHE A 612 11.57 2.21 -18.00
C PHE A 612 10.72 1.28 -17.11
N ILE A 613 10.84 0.00 -17.37
CA ILE A 613 10.37 -1.06 -16.47
C ILE A 613 11.59 -1.83 -15.95
N TYR A 614 11.66 -1.98 -14.64
CA TYR A 614 12.67 -2.79 -13.96
C TYR A 614 12.03 -4.06 -13.45
N LEU A 615 12.61 -5.20 -13.75
CA LEU A 615 12.11 -6.52 -13.36
C LEU A 615 13.15 -7.26 -12.53
N MET A 616 12.70 -7.86 -11.43
CA MET A 616 13.46 -8.87 -10.71
C MET A 616 13.10 -10.25 -11.27
N VAL A 617 14.08 -10.95 -11.83
CA VAL A 617 13.87 -12.19 -12.59
C VAL A 617 14.78 -13.29 -12.05
N VAL A 618 14.21 -14.49 -11.84
CA VAL A 618 14.99 -15.69 -11.54
C VAL A 618 15.19 -16.50 -12.81
N GLU A 619 16.43 -16.81 -13.12
CA GLU A 619 16.82 -17.70 -14.20
C GLU A 619 17.86 -18.72 -13.70
N GLY A 620 17.46 -19.98 -13.67
CA GLY A 620 18.25 -21.03 -13.03
C GLY A 620 18.39 -20.78 -11.52
N THR A 621 19.63 -20.63 -11.06
CA THR A 621 19.94 -20.34 -9.64
C THR A 621 20.19 -18.85 -9.36
N ASN A 622 20.14 -18.00 -10.36
CA ASN A 622 20.51 -16.59 -10.25
C ASN A 622 19.29 -15.68 -10.28
N THR A 623 19.28 -14.68 -9.41
CA THR A 623 18.34 -13.58 -9.46
C THR A 623 19.00 -12.40 -10.16
N LYS A 624 18.34 -11.88 -11.19
CA LYS A 624 18.86 -10.82 -12.06
C LYS A 624 17.96 -9.62 -12.07
N LEU A 625 18.56 -8.45 -12.31
CA LEU A 625 17.89 -7.22 -12.62
C LEU A 625 17.86 -7.02 -14.12
N ILE A 626 16.64 -6.87 -14.66
CA ILE A 626 16.39 -6.62 -16.08
C ILE A 626 15.73 -5.25 -16.21
N LYS A 627 16.22 -4.46 -17.17
CA LYS A 627 15.65 -3.17 -17.56
C LYS A 627 15.00 -3.28 -18.93
N ILE A 628 13.84 -2.69 -19.10
CA ILE A 628 13.14 -2.57 -20.38
C ILE A 628 12.93 -1.08 -20.66
N ASP A 629 13.47 -0.56 -21.74
CA ASP A 629 13.16 0.80 -22.20
C ASP A 629 11.94 0.71 -23.14
N LEU A 630 10.81 1.28 -22.70
CA LEU A 630 9.56 1.23 -23.46
C LEU A 630 9.60 2.11 -24.71
N ARG A 631 10.56 3.02 -24.81
CA ARG A 631 10.76 3.87 -25.98
C ARG A 631 11.45 3.07 -27.09
N ASN A 632 11.07 3.33 -28.32
CA ASN A 632 11.69 2.67 -29.46
C ASN A 632 12.94 3.43 -29.91
N LEU A 633 14.02 3.34 -29.12
CA LEU A 633 15.26 4.07 -29.35
C LEU A 633 16.16 3.35 -30.35
N LYS A 634 16.69 4.12 -31.28
CA LYS A 634 17.76 3.69 -32.21
C LYS A 634 19.09 3.94 -31.53
N ASP A 635 20.01 2.98 -31.65
CA ASP A 635 21.41 3.20 -31.30
C ASP A 635 22.01 4.25 -32.22
N THR A 636 22.67 5.24 -31.67
CA THR A 636 23.21 6.38 -32.44
C THR A 636 24.40 6.02 -33.30
N THR A 637 25.12 4.95 -32.96
CA THR A 637 26.34 4.50 -33.69
C THR A 637 25.97 3.66 -34.90
N ILE A 638 25.13 2.64 -34.71
CA ILE A 638 24.70 1.70 -35.75
C ILE A 638 23.45 2.15 -36.52
N GLY A 639 22.70 3.12 -35.98
CA GLY A 639 21.53 3.73 -36.61
C GLY A 639 20.21 2.94 -36.49
N PHE A 640 20.20 1.81 -35.77
CA PHE A 640 19.02 1.00 -35.50
C PHE A 640 19.07 0.35 -34.12
N GLY A 641 17.92 -0.13 -33.60
CA GLY A 641 17.85 -0.83 -32.32
C GLY A 641 18.33 -2.28 -32.41
N VAL A 642 19.01 -2.77 -31.37
CA VAL A 642 19.43 -4.18 -31.22
C VAL A 642 18.46 -4.90 -30.31
N TYR A 643 17.80 -5.94 -30.84
CA TYR A 643 16.70 -6.66 -30.19
C TYR A 643 17.17 -8.04 -29.68
N LEU A 644 17.60 -8.09 -28.43
CA LEU A 644 18.09 -9.30 -27.75
C LEU A 644 17.52 -9.36 -26.33
N ASP A 645 17.39 -10.58 -25.81
CA ASP A 645 17.20 -10.81 -24.37
C ASP A 645 18.54 -10.88 -23.67
N LEU A 646 18.60 -10.47 -22.40
CA LEU A 646 19.84 -10.29 -21.64
C LEU A 646 20.85 -9.39 -22.37
N LYS A 647 20.37 -8.42 -23.14
CA LYS A 647 21.26 -7.52 -23.87
C LYS A 647 22.16 -6.75 -22.91
N THR A 648 23.45 -6.79 -23.15
CA THR A 648 24.44 -5.99 -22.42
C THR A 648 25.63 -5.64 -23.30
N ASN A 649 26.32 -4.58 -22.95
CA ASN A 649 27.56 -4.17 -23.65
C ASN A 649 28.75 -4.78 -22.93
N VAL A 650 29.69 -5.37 -23.70
CA VAL A 650 30.94 -5.94 -23.22
C VAL A 650 32.12 -5.49 -24.10
N THR A 651 33.29 -5.38 -23.49
CA THR A 651 34.53 -5.08 -24.19
C THR A 651 35.23 -6.38 -24.56
N GLY A 652 35.58 -6.50 -25.86
CA GLY A 652 36.37 -7.60 -26.40
C GLY A 652 37.86 -7.30 -26.35
N THR A 653 38.67 -8.34 -26.18
CA THR A 653 40.13 -8.30 -26.27
C THR A 653 40.56 -9.11 -27.48
N TYR A 654 41.10 -8.45 -28.49
CA TYR A 654 41.56 -9.08 -29.73
C TYR A 654 42.99 -9.62 -29.62
N ASN A 655 43.20 -10.83 -30.14
CA ASN A 655 44.50 -11.44 -30.28
C ASN A 655 44.84 -11.65 -31.75
N SER A 656 45.77 -10.87 -32.29
CA SER A 656 46.17 -10.92 -33.70
C SER A 656 46.84 -12.24 -34.13
N GLY A 657 47.44 -12.98 -33.17
CA GLY A 657 48.07 -14.28 -33.45
C GLY A 657 47.08 -15.40 -33.73
N THR A 658 45.88 -15.32 -33.18
CA THR A 658 44.79 -16.31 -33.36
C THR A 658 43.63 -15.77 -34.21
N ASN A 659 43.62 -14.47 -34.54
CA ASN A 659 42.51 -13.74 -35.18
C ASN A 659 41.19 -13.89 -34.41
N LEU A 660 41.27 -13.97 -33.09
CA LEU A 660 40.10 -14.13 -32.22
C LEU A 660 39.96 -12.97 -31.23
N THR A 661 38.76 -12.50 -31.05
CA THR A 661 38.36 -11.61 -29.95
C THR A 661 37.78 -12.43 -28.81
N THR A 662 38.27 -12.21 -27.60
CA THR A 662 37.81 -12.86 -26.37
C THR A 662 37.02 -11.87 -25.50
N PHE A 663 35.88 -12.29 -24.95
CA PHE A 663 35.10 -11.52 -23.98
C PHE A 663 34.52 -12.42 -22.90
N THR A 664 34.12 -11.82 -21.79
CA THR A 664 33.47 -12.51 -20.66
C THR A 664 32.00 -12.11 -20.54
N SER A 665 31.12 -13.10 -20.47
CA SER A 665 29.67 -12.88 -20.23
C SER A 665 29.43 -12.58 -18.76
N PRO A 666 28.81 -11.44 -18.39
CA PRO A 666 28.55 -11.06 -16.99
C PRO A 666 27.44 -11.91 -16.32
N TYR A 667 26.67 -12.64 -17.08
CA TYR A 667 25.57 -13.49 -16.59
C TYR A 667 25.85 -15.00 -16.75
N GLY A 668 27.12 -15.39 -16.95
CA GLY A 668 27.55 -16.77 -17.03
C GLY A 668 27.38 -17.42 -18.39
N VAL A 669 27.40 -18.77 -18.41
CA VAL A 669 27.26 -19.57 -19.64
C VAL A 669 25.82 -19.55 -20.14
N LYS A 670 25.65 -19.28 -21.44
CA LYS A 670 24.35 -19.29 -22.12
C LYS A 670 24.40 -20.03 -23.45
N THR A 671 23.41 -20.87 -23.67
CA THR A 671 23.17 -21.50 -24.99
C THR A 671 22.49 -20.49 -25.90
N GLY A 672 22.92 -20.40 -27.15
CA GLY A 672 22.35 -19.49 -28.14
C GLY A 672 22.78 -18.03 -27.97
N LEU A 673 23.84 -17.76 -27.19
CA LEU A 673 24.45 -16.43 -27.11
C LEU A 673 24.99 -16.02 -28.48
N ILE A 674 24.72 -14.76 -28.86
CA ILE A 674 25.31 -14.12 -30.03
C ILE A 674 25.98 -12.82 -29.63
N ALA A 675 26.90 -12.36 -30.45
CA ALA A 675 27.55 -11.06 -30.31
C ALA A 675 27.25 -10.19 -31.51
N ILE A 676 26.90 -8.93 -31.25
CA ILE A 676 26.63 -7.91 -32.26
C ILE A 676 27.73 -6.85 -32.12
N ASP A 677 28.45 -6.58 -33.21
CA ASP A 677 29.44 -5.51 -33.23
C ASP A 677 28.73 -4.13 -33.10
N ALA A 678 29.10 -3.39 -32.07
CA ALA A 678 28.49 -2.09 -31.78
C ALA A 678 28.87 -0.97 -32.74
N VAL A 679 29.80 -1.25 -33.70
CA VAL A 679 30.23 -0.29 -34.71
C VAL A 679 29.47 -0.49 -36.03
N ASN A 680 29.30 -1.76 -36.46
CA ASN A 680 28.70 -2.08 -37.75
C ASN A 680 27.33 -2.78 -37.65
N GLY A 681 26.93 -3.25 -36.46
CA GLY A 681 25.64 -3.91 -36.22
C GLY A 681 25.58 -5.36 -36.70
N ASN A 682 26.65 -5.97 -37.15
CA ASN A 682 26.69 -7.35 -37.62
C ASN A 682 26.64 -8.36 -36.50
N ASN A 683 26.01 -9.49 -36.75
CA ASN A 683 25.92 -10.63 -35.86
C ASN A 683 27.10 -11.60 -36.11
N TYR A 684 27.76 -12.00 -35.03
CA TYR A 684 28.84 -12.98 -35.04
C TYR A 684 28.47 -14.17 -34.13
N ALA A 685 28.72 -15.36 -34.65
CA ALA A 685 28.62 -16.57 -33.86
C ALA A 685 29.75 -16.61 -32.82
N VAL A 686 29.41 -16.99 -31.59
CA VAL A 686 30.37 -17.08 -30.48
C VAL A 686 30.60 -18.52 -30.06
N THR A 687 31.84 -18.84 -29.68
CA THR A 687 32.19 -20.16 -29.13
C THR A 687 32.56 -20.02 -27.68
N ASN A 688 31.91 -20.81 -26.79
CA ASN A 688 32.30 -20.88 -25.39
C ASN A 688 33.61 -21.65 -25.26
N THR A 689 34.60 -21.07 -24.61
CA THR A 689 35.94 -21.65 -24.46
C THR A 689 36.17 -22.21 -23.04
N SER A 690 35.70 -21.49 -22.00
CA SER A 690 35.85 -21.93 -20.61
C SER A 690 34.99 -21.07 -19.69
N GLY A 691 34.14 -21.68 -18.87
CA GLY A 691 33.29 -20.93 -17.94
C GLY A 691 32.46 -19.86 -18.68
N SER A 692 32.50 -18.62 -18.23
CA SER A 692 31.81 -17.48 -18.85
C SER A 692 32.55 -16.80 -19.99
N THR A 693 33.71 -17.36 -20.44
CA THR A 693 34.54 -16.80 -21.47
C THR A 693 34.14 -17.33 -22.86
N TYR A 694 34.02 -16.40 -23.81
CA TYR A 694 33.60 -16.65 -25.18
C TYR A 694 34.62 -16.05 -26.15
N THR A 695 34.72 -16.64 -27.36
CA THR A 695 35.53 -16.12 -28.46
C THR A 695 34.69 -15.96 -29.71
N LEU A 696 35.03 -14.98 -30.53
CA LEU A 696 34.53 -14.78 -31.89
C LEU A 696 35.68 -14.43 -32.82
N GLU A 697 35.51 -14.66 -34.12
CA GLU A 697 36.48 -14.38 -35.15
C GLU A 697 36.53 -12.89 -35.50
N GLY A 698 37.73 -12.34 -35.65
CA GLY A 698 37.97 -10.95 -36.05
C GLY A 698 38.28 -10.01 -34.90
N ASP A 699 38.60 -8.75 -35.25
CA ASP A 699 38.87 -7.67 -34.27
C ASP A 699 37.60 -6.89 -33.92
N HIS A 700 37.10 -7.09 -32.72
CA HIS A 700 35.83 -6.50 -32.21
C HIS A 700 36.01 -6.02 -30.79
N THR A 701 36.18 -4.72 -30.61
CA THR A 701 36.44 -4.15 -29.26
C THR A 701 35.17 -3.89 -28.47
N ASN A 702 34.08 -3.53 -29.12
CA ASN A 702 32.83 -3.16 -28.47
C ASN A 702 31.68 -4.02 -29.00
N LEU A 703 31.06 -4.79 -28.12
CA LEU A 703 30.07 -5.81 -28.50
C LEU A 703 28.80 -5.69 -27.67
N TYR A 704 27.63 -5.73 -28.32
CA TYR A 704 26.39 -6.11 -27.65
C TYR A 704 26.29 -7.64 -27.66
N ILE A 705 26.08 -8.23 -26.49
CA ILE A 705 25.83 -9.67 -26.35
C ILE A 705 24.42 -9.91 -25.84
N GLY A 706 23.83 -11.06 -26.20
CA GLY A 706 22.51 -11.44 -25.74
C GLY A 706 21.98 -12.67 -26.44
N ILE A 707 20.72 -13.00 -26.16
CA ILE A 707 20.02 -14.16 -26.71
C ILE A 707 18.92 -13.66 -27.66
N PRO A 708 18.88 -14.10 -28.93
CA PRO A 708 17.79 -13.77 -29.84
C PRO A 708 16.46 -14.32 -29.31
N TYR A 709 15.39 -13.57 -29.50
CA TYR A 709 14.04 -14.03 -29.20
C TYR A 709 13.19 -14.06 -30.46
N GLU A 710 12.20 -14.95 -30.51
CA GLU A 710 11.28 -15.03 -31.62
C GLU A 710 10.09 -14.09 -31.38
N SER A 711 9.75 -13.31 -32.41
CA SER A 711 8.56 -12.46 -32.49
C SER A 711 7.57 -13.09 -33.44
N ILE A 712 6.31 -13.20 -33.05
CA ILE A 712 5.26 -13.83 -33.85
C ILE A 712 4.02 -12.95 -33.87
N TYR A 713 3.50 -12.64 -35.06
CA TYR A 713 2.16 -12.08 -35.24
C TYR A 713 1.35 -13.01 -36.15
N ARG A 714 0.28 -13.58 -35.60
CA ARG A 714 -0.69 -14.37 -36.38
C ARG A 714 -1.82 -13.47 -36.82
N MET A 715 -1.90 -13.31 -38.15
CA MET A 715 -2.91 -12.47 -38.77
C MET A 715 -4.29 -13.13 -38.65
N SER A 716 -5.32 -12.35 -38.36
CA SER A 716 -6.71 -12.82 -38.35
C SER A 716 -7.16 -13.20 -39.76
N GLN A 717 -8.07 -14.17 -39.86
CA GLN A 717 -8.74 -14.51 -41.12
C GLN A 717 -9.43 -13.28 -41.71
N GLN A 718 -9.18 -12.99 -42.98
CA GLN A 718 -9.69 -11.81 -43.66
C GLN A 718 -11.01 -12.13 -44.37
N TYR A 719 -12.01 -11.25 -44.19
CA TYR A 719 -13.31 -11.29 -44.84
C TYR A 719 -13.53 -10.00 -45.61
N VAL A 720 -14.26 -10.10 -46.74
CA VAL A 720 -14.81 -8.88 -47.35
C VAL A 720 -15.79 -8.27 -46.39
N ARG A 721 -15.68 -6.93 -46.17
CA ARG A 721 -16.52 -6.20 -45.22
C ARG A 721 -17.33 -5.12 -45.92
N GLU A 722 -18.57 -4.99 -45.51
CA GLU A 722 -19.45 -3.92 -45.97
C GLU A 722 -19.80 -2.99 -44.82
N ARG A 723 -20.02 -1.71 -45.17
CA ARG A 723 -20.44 -0.70 -44.22
C ARG A 723 -21.92 -0.89 -43.90
N SER A 724 -22.23 -1.18 -42.67
CA SER A 724 -23.59 -1.22 -42.10
C SER A 724 -23.76 -0.12 -41.10
N GLY A 725 -24.98 0.25 -40.73
CA GLY A 725 -25.24 1.28 -39.70
C GLY A 725 -24.58 0.98 -38.33
N ARG A 726 -24.08 -0.23 -38.12
CA ARG A 726 -23.31 -0.67 -36.91
C ARG A 726 -21.81 -0.81 -37.15
N GLY A 727 -21.25 -0.29 -38.25
CA GLY A 727 -19.83 -0.38 -38.56
C GLY A 727 -19.53 -1.30 -39.75
N LEU A 728 -18.29 -1.85 -39.83
CA LEU A 728 -17.84 -2.78 -40.87
C LEU A 728 -18.23 -4.22 -40.51
N VAL A 729 -19.12 -4.82 -41.27
CA VAL A 729 -19.61 -6.20 -41.05
C VAL A 729 -19.01 -7.16 -42.07
N ALA A 730 -18.56 -8.33 -41.62
CA ALA A 730 -17.99 -9.36 -42.48
C ALA A 730 -19.07 -10.09 -43.27
N ILE A 731 -18.84 -10.24 -44.57
CA ILE A 731 -19.71 -10.99 -45.49
C ILE A 731 -19.26 -12.45 -45.46
N THR A 732 -20.14 -13.36 -45.02
CA THR A 732 -19.86 -14.80 -44.90
C THR A 732 -20.53 -15.65 -46.00
N SER A 733 -21.45 -15.06 -46.75
CA SER A 733 -22.27 -15.79 -47.76
C SER A 733 -21.51 -16.16 -49.03
N GLY A 734 -20.38 -15.55 -49.33
CA GLY A 734 -19.59 -15.76 -50.53
C GLY A 734 -18.32 -16.60 -50.32
N ARG A 735 -17.60 -16.81 -51.43
CA ARG A 735 -16.24 -17.37 -51.43
C ARG A 735 -15.23 -16.27 -51.68
N TYR A 736 -14.36 -16.02 -50.72
CA TYR A 736 -13.25 -15.10 -50.88
C TYR A 736 -11.95 -15.90 -51.13
N GLN A 737 -11.39 -15.77 -52.31
CA GLN A 737 -10.15 -16.40 -52.72
C GLN A 737 -9.06 -15.30 -52.65
N ILE A 738 -8.20 -15.36 -51.65
CA ILE A 738 -7.09 -14.41 -51.51
C ILE A 738 -6.00 -14.78 -52.52
N ARG A 739 -5.60 -13.84 -53.31
CA ARG A 739 -4.52 -13.96 -54.30
C ARG A 739 -3.17 -13.69 -53.71
N ASN A 740 -3.05 -12.50 -53.10
CA ASN A 740 -1.82 -12.05 -52.44
C ASN A 740 -2.15 -11.09 -51.32
N ILE A 741 -1.17 -10.90 -50.43
CA ILE A 741 -1.19 -9.89 -49.38
C ILE A 741 0.10 -9.10 -49.48
N SER A 742 -0.01 -7.77 -49.54
CA SER A 742 1.12 -6.84 -49.58
C SER A 742 1.28 -6.22 -48.21
N PHE A 743 2.48 -6.26 -47.66
CA PHE A 743 2.82 -5.62 -46.37
C PHE A 743 3.75 -4.46 -46.59
N ASN A 744 3.40 -3.30 -46.07
CA ASN A 744 4.26 -2.13 -46.07
C ASN A 744 5.09 -2.14 -44.79
N TYR A 745 6.41 -2.10 -44.95
CA TYR A 745 7.36 -2.09 -43.83
C TYR A 745 8.30 -0.90 -43.94
N GLU A 746 8.78 -0.43 -42.80
CA GLU A 746 9.69 0.71 -42.72
C GLU A 746 10.89 0.38 -41.85
N THR A 747 12.09 0.84 -42.24
CA THR A 747 13.33 0.73 -41.44
C THR A 747 13.50 -0.67 -40.83
N SER A 748 13.24 -1.71 -41.63
CA SER A 748 13.21 -3.11 -41.16
C SER A 748 14.40 -3.88 -41.70
N GLY A 749 14.90 -4.80 -40.86
CA GLY A 749 15.85 -5.82 -41.23
C GLY A 749 15.15 -7.12 -41.66
N TYR A 750 15.67 -8.26 -41.21
CA TYR A 750 15.16 -9.57 -41.60
C TYR A 750 13.85 -9.92 -40.85
N PHE A 751 12.83 -10.30 -41.60
CA PHE A 751 11.65 -11.01 -41.12
C PHE A 751 11.14 -11.96 -42.21
N GLN A 752 10.33 -12.95 -41.82
CA GLN A 752 9.69 -13.90 -42.71
C GLN A 752 8.18 -13.90 -42.54
N ILE A 753 7.48 -14.21 -43.63
CA ILE A 753 6.04 -14.42 -43.64
C ILE A 753 5.78 -15.88 -44.03
N GLU A 754 5.12 -16.58 -43.14
CA GLU A 754 4.77 -18.00 -43.30
C GLU A 754 3.31 -18.12 -43.63
N ILE A 755 3.01 -18.80 -44.72
CA ILE A 755 1.64 -19.18 -45.08
C ILE A 755 1.53 -20.68 -45.01
N THR A 756 0.64 -21.17 -44.14
CA THR A 756 0.38 -22.58 -43.94
C THR A 756 -1.06 -22.90 -44.39
N PRO A 757 -1.24 -23.37 -45.64
CA PRO A 757 -2.53 -23.82 -46.12
C PRO A 757 -2.96 -25.13 -45.43
N ASN A 758 -4.25 -25.29 -45.17
CA ASN A 758 -4.77 -26.52 -44.59
C ASN A 758 -4.46 -27.75 -45.43
N GLY A 759 -3.77 -28.73 -44.85
CA GLY A 759 -3.36 -29.96 -45.51
C GLY A 759 -2.25 -29.82 -46.55
N ARG A 760 -1.51 -28.70 -46.59
CA ARG A 760 -0.36 -28.48 -47.47
C ARG A 760 0.84 -27.99 -46.69
N ASN A 761 2.02 -28.06 -47.33
CA ASN A 761 3.26 -27.54 -46.75
C ASN A 761 3.24 -26.02 -46.62
N THR A 762 3.89 -25.52 -45.58
CA THR A 762 4.08 -24.09 -45.35
C THR A 762 4.93 -23.48 -46.45
N SER A 763 4.54 -22.33 -46.99
CA SER A 763 5.34 -21.50 -47.89
C SER A 763 5.92 -20.33 -47.08
N TYR A 764 7.18 -20.00 -47.44
CA TYR A 764 7.95 -18.95 -46.76
C TYR A 764 8.26 -17.81 -47.73
N SER A 765 8.02 -16.60 -47.33
CA SER A 765 8.43 -15.38 -48.00
C SER A 765 9.34 -14.58 -47.06
N PHE A 766 10.55 -14.27 -47.52
CA PHE A 766 11.55 -13.61 -46.73
C PHE A 766 11.71 -12.17 -47.18
N MET A 767 11.72 -11.23 -46.19
CA MET A 767 12.27 -9.92 -46.44
C MET A 767 13.79 -10.00 -46.28
N ASN A 768 14.53 -9.72 -47.33
CA ASN A 768 15.97 -9.58 -47.32
C ASN A 768 16.32 -8.18 -47.82
N GLY A 769 16.83 -7.35 -46.95
CA GLY A 769 17.17 -5.95 -47.25
C GLY A 769 18.32 -5.76 -48.29
N TYR A 770 19.03 -6.83 -48.61
CA TYR A 770 20.13 -6.72 -49.59
C TYR A 770 19.61 -6.64 -51.02
N VAL A 771 19.74 -5.47 -51.60
CA VAL A 771 19.51 -5.24 -53.01
C VAL A 771 20.83 -4.91 -53.65
N ILE A 772 21.35 -5.78 -54.53
CA ILE A 772 22.64 -5.60 -55.21
C ILE A 772 22.60 -4.31 -56.04
N GLY A 773 23.62 -3.47 -55.87
CA GLY A 773 23.77 -2.23 -56.64
C GLY A 773 23.11 -0.99 -56.03
N THR A 774 22.54 -1.07 -54.83
CA THR A 774 22.03 0.09 -54.09
C THR A 774 23.08 0.64 -53.13
N ALA A 775 23.05 1.96 -52.88
CA ALA A 775 23.97 2.62 -51.93
C ALA A 775 23.77 2.19 -50.46
N THR A 776 22.62 1.60 -50.16
CA THR A 776 22.24 1.12 -48.84
C THR A 776 22.75 -0.30 -48.54
N SER A 777 23.11 -1.07 -49.55
CA SER A 777 23.62 -2.45 -49.40
C SER A 777 25.15 -2.46 -49.37
N LYS A 778 25.72 -2.36 -48.18
CA LYS A 778 27.18 -2.42 -47.94
C LYS A 778 27.58 -3.80 -47.44
N VAL A 779 28.71 -4.32 -47.91
CA VAL A 779 29.29 -5.57 -47.36
C VAL A 779 29.71 -5.29 -45.91
N GLY A 780 29.36 -6.20 -45.01
CA GLY A 780 29.75 -6.07 -43.59
C GLY A 780 28.83 -5.15 -42.74
N VAL A 781 27.65 -4.76 -43.24
CA VAL A 781 26.65 -4.01 -42.50
C VAL A 781 25.29 -4.62 -42.80
N PRO A 782 24.42 -4.88 -41.76
CA PRO A 782 23.06 -5.38 -41.98
C PRO A 782 22.27 -4.42 -42.85
N ALA A 783 21.52 -4.98 -43.80
CA ALA A 783 20.67 -4.16 -44.66
C ALA A 783 19.36 -3.82 -43.91
N ILE A 784 19.13 -2.53 -43.74
CA ILE A 784 17.87 -1.98 -43.22
C ILE A 784 17.22 -1.22 -44.36
N SER A 785 15.95 -1.54 -44.65
CA SER A 785 15.24 -0.91 -45.76
C SER A 785 13.77 -0.66 -45.43
N SER A 786 13.14 0.16 -46.25
CA SER A 786 11.70 0.41 -46.26
C SER A 786 11.11 0.02 -47.62
N GLY A 787 9.90 -0.50 -47.64
CA GLY A 787 9.27 -0.93 -48.90
C GLY A 787 8.00 -1.71 -48.71
N THR A 788 7.63 -2.46 -49.75
CA THR A 788 6.47 -3.33 -49.74
C THR A 788 6.85 -4.75 -50.14
N ILE A 789 6.51 -5.75 -49.33
CA ILE A 789 6.66 -7.14 -49.65
C ILE A 789 5.30 -7.72 -50.06
N LYS A 790 5.22 -8.30 -51.29
CA LYS A 790 4.02 -8.92 -51.80
C LYS A 790 4.12 -10.44 -51.71
N VAL A 791 3.19 -11.03 -50.95
CA VAL A 791 3.22 -12.47 -50.62
C VAL A 791 2.06 -13.19 -51.33
N PRO A 792 2.35 -14.18 -52.19
CA PRO A 792 1.31 -14.96 -52.84
C PRO A 792 0.65 -15.94 -51.86
N VAL A 793 -0.69 -15.92 -51.77
CA VAL A 793 -1.49 -16.79 -50.89
C VAL A 793 -2.19 -17.88 -51.65
N SER A 794 -2.91 -17.50 -52.70
CA SER A 794 -3.66 -18.41 -53.58
C SER A 794 -4.57 -19.42 -52.88
N CYS A 795 -5.14 -19.10 -51.75
CA CYS A 795 -5.97 -19.90 -50.89
C CYS A 795 -7.32 -19.21 -50.61
N ARG A 796 -8.31 -20.00 -50.19
CA ARG A 796 -9.52 -19.43 -49.61
C ARG A 796 -9.19 -18.81 -48.25
N ASN A 797 -9.85 -17.71 -47.91
CA ASN A 797 -9.63 -16.95 -46.67
C ASN A 797 -9.73 -17.77 -45.37
N THR A 798 -10.46 -18.91 -45.39
CA THR A 798 -10.64 -19.81 -44.23
C THR A 798 -9.66 -20.98 -44.19
N ASP A 799 -8.87 -21.19 -45.25
CA ASP A 799 -8.12 -22.43 -45.47
C ASP A 799 -6.60 -22.27 -45.33
N PHE A 800 -6.14 -21.22 -44.65
CA PHE A 800 -4.73 -21.00 -44.33
C PHE A 800 -4.55 -20.18 -43.06
N THR A 801 -3.38 -20.26 -42.45
CA THR A 801 -2.87 -19.34 -41.42
C THR A 801 -1.71 -18.56 -41.98
N LEU A 802 -1.56 -17.31 -41.53
CA LEU A 802 -0.46 -16.41 -41.87
C LEU A 802 0.21 -15.91 -40.63
N ASP A 803 1.50 -16.21 -40.50
CA ASP A 803 2.34 -15.78 -39.42
C ASP A 803 3.46 -14.88 -39.96
N ILE A 804 3.67 -13.70 -39.34
CA ILE A 804 4.82 -12.84 -39.52
C ILE A 804 5.79 -13.13 -38.37
N LYS A 805 7.02 -13.56 -38.68
CA LYS A 805 8.00 -13.98 -37.69
C LYS A 805 9.33 -13.28 -37.86
N SER A 806 10.03 -13.02 -36.78
CA SER A 806 11.42 -12.60 -36.77
C SER A 806 12.14 -13.11 -35.55
N SER A 807 13.24 -13.82 -35.75
CA SER A 807 14.20 -14.24 -34.71
C SER A 807 15.53 -13.46 -34.78
N SER A 808 15.60 -12.46 -35.65
CA SER A 808 16.81 -11.64 -35.85
C SER A 808 16.99 -10.61 -34.72
N HIS A 809 18.22 -10.17 -34.47
CA HIS A 809 18.49 -9.01 -33.62
C HIS A 809 18.08 -7.67 -34.26
N LEU A 810 17.70 -7.68 -35.54
CA LEU A 810 17.35 -6.49 -36.32
C LEU A 810 15.94 -6.00 -36.05
N PRO A 811 15.65 -4.70 -36.29
CA PRO A 811 14.32 -4.15 -36.14
C PRO A 811 13.34 -4.73 -37.16
N MET A 812 12.05 -4.74 -36.82
CA MET A 812 10.94 -5.05 -37.71
C MET A 812 9.79 -4.08 -37.40
N TYR A 813 9.36 -3.34 -38.44
CA TYR A 813 8.25 -2.40 -38.35
C TYR A 813 7.28 -2.65 -39.51
N ILE A 814 6.06 -3.07 -39.23
CA ILE A 814 4.99 -3.31 -40.20
C ILE A 814 3.93 -2.23 -40.03
N ALA A 815 3.85 -1.32 -40.99
CA ALA A 815 2.96 -0.18 -40.91
C ALA A 815 1.51 -0.53 -41.30
N SER A 816 1.33 -1.24 -42.42
CA SER A 816 0.00 -1.56 -42.97
C SER A 816 0.06 -2.79 -43.87
N ALA A 817 -1.11 -3.29 -44.25
CA ALA A 817 -1.21 -4.37 -45.25
C ALA A 817 -2.36 -4.13 -46.19
N GLU A 818 -2.31 -4.75 -47.36
CA GLU A 818 -3.37 -4.77 -48.40
C GLU A 818 -3.63 -6.21 -48.84
N VAL A 819 -4.89 -6.62 -48.74
CA VAL A 819 -5.35 -7.97 -49.10
C VAL A 819 -6.06 -7.88 -50.43
N GLU A 820 -5.52 -8.56 -51.45
CA GLU A 820 -6.07 -8.62 -52.80
C GLU A 820 -6.62 -10.03 -53.09
N GLY A 821 -7.83 -10.12 -53.61
CA GLY A 821 -8.45 -11.43 -53.92
C GLY A 821 -9.66 -11.31 -54.80
N TYR A 822 -10.24 -12.49 -55.07
CA TYR A 822 -11.45 -12.62 -55.88
C TYR A 822 -12.61 -12.98 -54.95
N TYR A 823 -13.68 -12.22 -54.99
CA TYR A 823 -14.90 -12.49 -54.24
C TYR A 823 -15.97 -13.02 -55.19
N HIS A 824 -16.50 -14.20 -54.89
CA HIS A 824 -17.61 -14.83 -55.62
C HIS A 824 -18.82 -14.90 -54.70
N ASN A 825 -19.86 -14.14 -55.04
CA ASN A 825 -21.14 -14.27 -54.34
C ASN A 825 -21.78 -15.59 -54.74
N ARG A 826 -22.21 -16.42 -53.81
CA ARG A 826 -23.05 -17.58 -54.11
C ARG A 826 -24.44 -17.06 -54.48
N SER A 827 -24.83 -17.18 -55.73
CA SER A 827 -26.23 -17.02 -56.08
C SER A 827 -26.99 -18.14 -55.37
N THR A 828 -27.87 -17.80 -54.47
CA THR A 828 -28.91 -18.73 -53.99
C THR A 828 -29.81 -19.00 -55.16
N ARG A 829 -29.58 -20.14 -55.85
CA ARG A 829 -30.67 -20.76 -56.62
C ARG A 829 -31.57 -21.37 -55.59
N ILE A 830 -32.78 -20.82 -55.44
CA ILE A 830 -33.94 -21.46 -54.88
C ILE A 830 -34.38 -22.50 -55.84
#